data_30dbe92a9fd2518f28d18bdd233727c7
#
_entry.id   30dbe92a9fd2518f28d18bdd233727c7
#
_cell.length_a   1.000
_cell.length_b   1.000
_cell.length_c   1.000
_cell.angle_alpha   90.00
_cell.angle_beta   90.00
_cell.angle_gamma   90.00
#
_symmetry.space_group_name_H-M   'P 1'
#
loop_
_entity.id
_entity.type
_entity.pdbx_description
1 polymer ?
#
loop_
_entity_poly.entity_id
_entity_poly.type
_entity_poly.pdbx_seq_one_letter_code
_entity_poly.pdbx_strand_id
1 'polypeptide(L)'
;MNTPSSLQTQNLSLMTSTRDFAEQHMHTILARLAGPGAVPRPDQVDAVHAVLQPASRVLVVQATGWGKSAVYWAATHAIRSTGAGPTLVVSPLLALMRDQVSAAERAGLKAATVNSTNIDDWDEVFQRLDEDAIDVLLVSPERLGNPRFAARLGALLARVGLIVIDEAHCISDWGFDFRPDYQRLARALLSTPTASVLATTATANERVTLDIGKQLGAGTVTFRGTLARTSLTLSVVPGLSPLQRYAWIADALEQLPCSGIVYVLTVAEAERLTAFLRSCGHAVDAYSGQTDADTRLKVEDRLRHNQVKAVVATSALGMGYDKPDLGFCVHVGSPSTPVAYYQQVGRAGRAVAHAEGVLLPSDADERIWDYFATASIPDPQTAAKVLQSLGGDTRSLIEIEADTGVRRGRLEALLKILAVEGVVDKDGTAWRATGVPYVHDTAKWTALAQVRQQEAGIMRQYAHGAGCLMAYLQTALDDPSPAPCGRCSVCTGHLPFPGLTPSQDKLIAARNFLRGMDVDIEPRKRWPAGVGRKGTIRGFDVGRAVAFADDPGWVSELQALRLAPGDVPPDLLAGALATLGRWAKTWPARPVCVVPLPAPDMSANRVLAEHIARKGRLPLHDVFSWHGGPAPDDSASTPVVVHLESAIRMAADAALPPGPVLLVASTVRTRWTATVAAALLRENEASQVLVLALHLQP
;
A
#
# COMPACT_ATOMS: atom_id res chain seq x y z
N MET A 1 55.12 -6.06 35.01
CA MET A 1 54.37 -6.96 34.11
C MET A 1 53.25 -7.57 34.93
N ASN A 2 52.04 -7.03 34.78
CA ASN A 2 50.88 -7.55 35.50
C ASN A 2 50.31 -8.73 34.72
N THR A 3 50.36 -9.92 35.26
CA THR A 3 49.63 -11.09 34.76
C THR A 3 48.11 -10.85 34.90
N PRO A 4 47.30 -11.12 33.88
CA PRO A 4 45.85 -10.99 34.00
C PRO A 4 45.32 -11.94 35.08
N SER A 5 44.34 -11.47 35.86
CA SER A 5 43.76 -12.27 36.94
C SER A 5 43.05 -13.50 36.38
N SER A 6 43.03 -14.61 37.13
CA SER A 6 42.39 -15.88 36.74
C SER A 6 40.92 -15.75 36.34
N LEU A 7 40.19 -14.75 36.83
CA LEU A 7 38.85 -14.38 36.49
C LEU A 7 38.70 -13.77 35.04
N GLN A 8 39.71 -12.98 34.62
CA GLN A 8 39.74 -12.45 33.26
C GLN A 8 40.01 -13.54 32.22
N THR A 9 40.92 -14.49 32.57
CA THR A 9 41.23 -15.62 31.67
C THR A 9 40.08 -16.62 31.57
N GLN A 10 39.32 -16.87 32.63
CA GLN A 10 38.11 -17.71 32.61
C GLN A 10 36.98 -17.06 31.82
N ASN A 11 36.75 -15.76 31.97
CA ASN A 11 35.74 -15.04 31.20
C ASN A 11 36.09 -15.00 29.71
N LEU A 12 37.36 -14.80 29.33
CA LEU A 12 37.77 -14.88 27.93
C LEU A 12 37.59 -16.30 27.35
N SER A 13 37.89 -17.35 28.08
CA SER A 13 37.71 -18.74 27.65
C SER A 13 36.25 -19.11 27.48
N LEU A 14 35.35 -18.64 28.36
CA LEU A 14 33.91 -18.83 28.27
C LEU A 14 33.31 -18.04 27.08
N MET A 15 33.76 -16.82 26.84
CA MET A 15 33.31 -15.99 25.70
C MET A 15 33.76 -16.58 24.36
N THR A 16 34.97 -17.14 24.27
CA THR A 16 35.45 -17.82 23.06
C THR A 16 34.63 -19.08 22.79
N SER A 17 34.34 -19.88 23.79
CA SER A 17 33.51 -21.10 23.70
C SER A 17 32.07 -20.81 23.25
N THR A 18 31.44 -19.69 23.67
CA THR A 18 30.06 -19.33 23.27
C THR A 18 30.04 -18.75 21.88
N ARG A 19 31.07 -18.07 21.38
CA ARG A 19 31.16 -17.57 20.01
C ARG A 19 31.37 -18.72 19.01
N ASP A 20 32.24 -19.68 19.34
CA ASP A 20 32.45 -20.88 18.52
C ASP A 20 31.17 -21.71 18.39
N PHE A 21 30.37 -21.79 19.45
CA PHE A 21 29.07 -22.42 19.46
C PHE A 21 28.09 -21.68 18.49
N ALA A 22 28.07 -20.34 18.56
CA ALA A 22 27.24 -19.54 17.62
C ALA A 22 27.66 -19.75 16.16
N GLU A 23 29.00 -19.78 15.90
CA GLU A 23 29.56 -19.98 14.57
C GLU A 23 29.21 -21.37 14.01
N GLN A 24 29.31 -22.42 14.81
CA GLN A 24 28.95 -23.78 14.43
C GLN A 24 27.47 -23.87 13.97
N HIS A 25 26.56 -23.28 14.77
CA HIS A 25 25.14 -23.29 14.44
C HIS A 25 24.84 -22.44 13.20
N MET A 26 25.52 -21.31 13.03
CA MET A 26 25.38 -20.47 11.84
C MET A 26 25.87 -21.20 10.58
N HIS A 27 27.00 -21.88 10.63
CA HIS A 27 27.49 -22.74 9.54
C HIS A 27 26.48 -23.84 9.19
N THR A 28 25.94 -24.54 10.19
CA THR A 28 24.95 -25.60 9.98
C THR A 28 23.71 -25.08 9.23
N ILE A 29 23.18 -23.95 9.64
CA ILE A 29 21.98 -23.37 9.03
C ILE A 29 22.26 -22.84 7.62
N LEU A 30 23.39 -22.16 7.41
CA LEU A 30 23.75 -21.67 6.08
C LEU A 30 24.00 -22.80 5.09
N ALA A 31 24.65 -23.88 5.52
CA ALA A 31 24.86 -25.07 4.68
C ALA A 31 23.54 -25.68 4.21
N ARG A 32 22.50 -25.67 5.06
CA ARG A 32 21.15 -26.16 4.72
C ARG A 32 20.37 -25.20 3.81
N LEU A 33 20.50 -23.88 4.02
CA LEU A 33 19.73 -22.86 3.29
C LEU A 33 20.36 -22.46 1.95
N ALA A 34 21.69 -22.37 1.89
CA ALA A 34 22.43 -21.81 0.76
C ALA A 34 23.46 -22.79 0.16
N GLY A 35 23.53 -24.02 0.69
CA GLY A 35 24.44 -25.06 0.23
C GLY A 35 25.72 -25.20 1.05
N PRO A 36 26.44 -26.34 0.93
CA PRO A 36 27.55 -26.72 1.82
C PRO A 36 28.77 -25.80 1.72
N GLY A 37 28.89 -24.97 0.68
CA GLY A 37 29.97 -23.99 0.52
C GLY A 37 29.65 -22.60 1.08
N ALA A 38 28.49 -22.39 1.68
CA ALA A 38 28.10 -21.10 2.24
C ALA A 38 28.90 -20.79 3.51
N VAL A 39 29.51 -19.60 3.53
CA VAL A 39 30.32 -19.11 4.65
C VAL A 39 29.57 -18.04 5.42
N PRO A 40 29.48 -18.12 6.77
CA PRO A 40 28.91 -17.07 7.59
C PRO A 40 29.65 -15.74 7.44
N ARG A 41 28.92 -14.65 7.48
CA ARG A 41 29.52 -13.32 7.64
C ARG A 41 29.88 -13.11 9.12
N PRO A 42 30.98 -12.43 9.45
CA PRO A 42 31.35 -12.17 10.84
C PRO A 42 30.21 -11.58 11.67
N ASP A 43 29.53 -10.55 11.15
CA ASP A 43 28.39 -9.89 11.83
C ASP A 43 27.19 -10.83 12.06
N GLN A 44 26.99 -11.87 11.23
CA GLN A 44 25.95 -12.88 11.45
C GLN A 44 26.30 -13.74 12.68
N VAL A 45 27.55 -14.15 12.80
CA VAL A 45 28.04 -14.92 13.95
C VAL A 45 27.97 -14.07 15.23
N ASP A 46 28.41 -12.81 15.16
CA ASP A 46 28.35 -11.88 16.28
C ASP A 46 26.94 -11.58 16.74
N ALA A 47 25.98 -11.45 15.79
CA ALA A 47 24.58 -11.28 16.12
C ALA A 47 23.98 -12.53 16.80
N VAL A 48 24.26 -13.74 16.29
CA VAL A 48 23.84 -14.99 16.94
C VAL A 48 24.45 -15.10 18.34
N HIS A 49 25.74 -14.84 18.47
CA HIS A 49 26.46 -14.85 19.78
C HIS A 49 25.79 -13.88 20.78
N ALA A 50 25.47 -12.67 20.35
CA ALA A 50 24.79 -11.69 21.20
C ALA A 50 23.37 -12.15 21.63
N VAL A 51 22.61 -12.78 20.72
CA VAL A 51 21.26 -13.31 21.02
C VAL A 51 21.32 -14.44 22.03
N LEU A 52 22.38 -15.26 22.03
CA LEU A 52 22.53 -16.37 22.94
C LEU A 52 22.88 -15.94 24.37
N GLN A 53 23.18 -14.67 24.63
CA GLN A 53 23.36 -14.15 25.98
C GLN A 53 22.03 -14.11 26.74
N PRO A 54 22.02 -14.40 28.05
CA PRO A 54 20.79 -14.38 28.84
C PRO A 54 20.05 -13.06 28.78
N ALA A 55 18.73 -13.11 28.55
CA ALA A 55 17.84 -11.96 28.51
C ALA A 55 18.31 -10.85 27.55
N SER A 56 19.04 -11.21 26.49
CA SER A 56 19.62 -10.29 25.52
C SER A 56 18.55 -9.50 24.73
N ARG A 57 18.92 -8.32 24.30
CA ARG A 57 18.14 -7.46 23.41
C ARG A 57 19.04 -7.10 22.23
N VAL A 58 18.72 -7.61 21.06
CA VAL A 58 19.54 -7.45 19.86
C VAL A 58 18.72 -6.86 18.73
N LEU A 59 19.24 -5.84 18.08
CA LEU A 59 18.66 -5.22 16.88
C LEU A 59 19.63 -5.39 15.71
N VAL A 60 19.16 -6.01 14.62
CA VAL A 60 19.93 -6.21 13.39
C VAL A 60 19.34 -5.35 12.27
N VAL A 61 20.08 -4.32 11.87
CA VAL A 61 19.76 -3.40 10.77
C VAL A 61 20.68 -3.70 9.60
N GLN A 62 20.20 -4.46 8.60
CA GLN A 62 21.02 -4.97 7.50
C GLN A 62 20.25 -4.98 6.18
N ALA A 63 20.93 -4.80 5.06
CA ALA A 63 20.33 -4.79 3.73
C ALA A 63 19.43 -6.00 3.45
N THR A 64 18.45 -5.83 2.55
CA THR A 64 17.68 -6.97 2.03
C THR A 64 18.62 -7.97 1.36
N GLY A 65 18.39 -9.28 1.58
CA GLY A 65 19.28 -10.34 1.05
C GLY A 65 20.58 -10.58 1.83
N TRP A 66 20.83 -9.84 2.92
CA TRP A 66 22.00 -10.07 3.78
C TRP A 66 21.94 -11.40 4.56
N GLY A 67 20.76 -11.95 4.75
CA GLY A 67 20.56 -13.20 5.49
C GLY A 67 20.10 -13.00 6.94
N LYS A 68 19.31 -11.95 7.23
CA LYS A 68 18.72 -11.71 8.57
C LYS A 68 17.97 -12.94 9.11
N SER A 69 17.21 -13.62 8.25
CA SER A 69 16.48 -14.84 8.65
C SER A 69 17.41 -15.99 9.08
N ALA A 70 18.56 -16.13 8.45
CA ALA A 70 19.52 -17.16 8.85
C ALA A 70 20.03 -16.94 10.28
N VAL A 71 20.13 -15.69 10.75
CA VAL A 71 20.55 -15.36 12.13
C VAL A 71 19.53 -15.92 13.13
N TYR A 72 18.21 -15.67 12.93
CA TYR A 72 17.25 -16.19 13.91
C TYR A 72 17.02 -17.70 13.75
N TRP A 73 17.20 -18.29 12.56
CA TRP A 73 17.21 -19.76 12.45
C TRP A 73 18.41 -20.40 13.15
N ALA A 74 19.60 -19.81 13.05
CA ALA A 74 20.79 -20.28 13.75
C ALA A 74 20.64 -20.13 15.27
N ALA A 75 20.13 -18.99 15.73
CA ALA A 75 19.85 -18.77 17.15
C ALA A 75 18.80 -19.77 17.68
N THR A 76 17.70 -19.99 16.92
CA THR A 76 16.71 -21.01 17.27
C THR A 76 17.32 -22.41 17.36
N HIS A 77 18.09 -22.83 16.37
CA HIS A 77 18.75 -24.14 16.35
C HIS A 77 19.71 -24.31 17.53
N ALA A 78 20.46 -23.26 17.88
CA ALA A 78 21.34 -23.26 19.04
C ALA A 78 20.55 -23.38 20.35
N ILE A 79 19.52 -22.57 20.55
CA ILE A 79 18.66 -22.54 21.75
C ILE A 79 17.96 -23.87 21.93
N ARG A 80 17.39 -24.45 20.88
CA ARG A 80 16.71 -25.76 20.90
C ARG A 80 17.69 -26.90 21.23
N SER A 81 18.93 -26.81 20.77
CA SER A 81 19.96 -27.84 21.08
C SER A 81 20.31 -27.91 22.55
N THR A 82 20.07 -26.84 23.32
CA THR A 82 20.29 -26.81 24.80
C THR A 82 19.02 -27.26 25.59
N GLY A 83 17.93 -27.64 24.91
CA GLY A 83 16.69 -28.05 25.56
C GLY A 83 15.79 -26.88 25.98
N ALA A 84 16.10 -25.65 25.58
CA ALA A 84 15.24 -24.49 25.83
C ALA A 84 14.01 -24.51 24.92
N GLY A 85 12.99 -23.71 25.26
CA GLY A 85 11.70 -23.69 24.59
C GLY A 85 11.73 -23.14 23.17
N PRO A 86 10.57 -23.11 22.48
CA PRO A 86 10.46 -22.71 21.08
C PRO A 86 10.78 -21.22 20.86
N THR A 87 11.01 -20.85 19.61
CA THR A 87 11.12 -19.46 19.16
C THR A 87 9.76 -18.94 18.71
N LEU A 88 9.36 -17.78 19.23
CA LEU A 88 8.19 -17.04 18.76
C LEU A 88 8.62 -15.97 17.76
N VAL A 89 8.19 -16.07 16.51
CA VAL A 89 8.46 -15.09 15.45
C VAL A 89 7.21 -14.27 15.17
N VAL A 90 7.30 -12.97 15.39
CA VAL A 90 6.26 -12.02 14.96
C VAL A 90 6.60 -11.51 13.58
N SER A 91 5.70 -11.73 12.62
CA SER A 91 5.88 -11.32 11.23
C SER A 91 4.63 -10.59 10.72
N PRO A 92 4.78 -9.42 10.05
CA PRO A 92 3.65 -8.55 9.73
C PRO A 92 2.80 -9.02 8.55
N LEU A 93 3.21 -10.05 7.81
CA LEU A 93 2.58 -10.45 6.55
C LEU A 93 2.45 -11.96 6.39
N LEU A 94 1.25 -12.40 5.96
CA LEU A 94 0.93 -13.81 5.74
C LEU A 94 1.81 -14.47 4.66
N ALA A 95 2.11 -13.74 3.57
CA ALA A 95 2.98 -14.25 2.51
C ALA A 95 4.39 -14.51 3.04
N LEU A 96 4.95 -13.56 3.81
CA LEU A 96 6.26 -13.72 4.45
C LEU A 96 6.29 -14.92 5.40
N MET A 97 5.23 -15.11 6.19
CA MET A 97 5.14 -16.24 7.13
C MET A 97 5.22 -17.59 6.42
N ARG A 98 4.60 -17.74 5.24
CA ARG A 98 4.70 -18.99 4.45
C ARG A 98 6.11 -19.26 3.95
N ASP A 99 6.76 -18.24 3.40
CA ASP A 99 8.15 -18.37 2.95
C ASP A 99 9.09 -18.63 4.14
N GLN A 100 8.83 -18.05 5.31
CA GLN A 100 9.57 -18.29 6.55
C GLN A 100 9.36 -19.72 7.08
N VAL A 101 8.15 -20.28 7.03
CA VAL A 101 7.91 -21.70 7.37
C VAL A 101 8.74 -22.61 6.47
N SER A 102 8.65 -22.43 5.16
CA SER A 102 9.43 -23.23 4.21
C SER A 102 10.94 -23.06 4.41
N ALA A 103 11.41 -21.87 4.79
CA ALA A 103 12.81 -21.64 5.10
C ALA A 103 13.23 -22.33 6.40
N ALA A 104 12.40 -22.29 7.45
CA ALA A 104 12.65 -22.98 8.70
C ALA A 104 12.72 -24.50 8.50
N GLU A 105 11.82 -25.07 7.72
CA GLU A 105 11.81 -26.50 7.38
C GLU A 105 13.07 -26.91 6.62
N ARG A 106 13.50 -26.12 5.61
CA ARG A 106 14.79 -26.34 4.93
C ARG A 106 15.98 -26.21 5.88
N ALA A 107 15.88 -25.35 6.89
CA ALA A 107 16.87 -25.24 7.96
C ALA A 107 16.85 -26.43 8.94
N GLY A 108 15.88 -27.34 8.81
CA GLY A 108 15.68 -28.51 9.67
C GLY A 108 14.98 -28.20 10.98
N LEU A 109 14.19 -27.15 11.03
CA LEU A 109 13.39 -26.71 12.17
C LEU A 109 11.90 -27.03 11.93
N LYS A 110 11.20 -27.48 12.95
CA LYS A 110 9.74 -27.71 12.87
C LYS A 110 9.00 -26.41 13.11
N ALA A 111 8.37 -25.86 12.06
CA ALA A 111 7.67 -24.61 12.13
C ALA A 111 6.15 -24.77 12.04
N ALA A 112 5.41 -23.86 12.66
CA ALA A 112 3.97 -23.73 12.53
C ALA A 112 3.54 -22.26 12.52
N THR A 113 2.33 -21.97 12.04
CA THR A 113 1.78 -20.62 11.98
C THR A 113 0.44 -20.49 12.70
N VAL A 114 0.21 -19.32 13.29
CA VAL A 114 -1.08 -18.88 13.81
C VAL A 114 -1.46 -17.57 13.15
N ASN A 115 -2.43 -17.61 12.22
CA ASN A 115 -2.82 -16.46 11.41
C ASN A 115 -4.34 -16.49 11.08
N SER A 116 -4.83 -15.58 10.23
CA SER A 116 -6.26 -15.47 9.90
C SER A 116 -6.77 -16.54 8.93
N THR A 117 -5.88 -17.23 8.22
CA THR A 117 -6.27 -18.18 7.18
C THR A 117 -6.32 -19.63 7.70
N ASN A 118 -5.82 -19.89 8.91
CA ASN A 118 -5.76 -21.24 9.49
C ASN A 118 -6.37 -21.32 10.90
N ILE A 119 -7.44 -20.58 11.16
CA ILE A 119 -8.09 -20.53 12.49
C ILE A 119 -8.56 -21.92 12.97
N ASP A 120 -8.97 -22.75 12.06
CA ASP A 120 -9.47 -24.11 12.37
C ASP A 120 -8.35 -25.06 12.82
N ASP A 121 -7.10 -24.81 12.41
CA ASP A 121 -5.93 -25.64 12.74
C ASP A 121 -5.26 -25.22 14.07
N TRP A 122 -5.72 -24.15 14.72
CA TRP A 122 -5.02 -23.59 15.89
C TRP A 122 -4.95 -24.55 17.07
N ASP A 123 -5.98 -25.35 17.30
CA ASP A 123 -5.99 -26.30 18.43
C ASP A 123 -4.92 -27.37 18.22
N GLU A 124 -4.74 -27.87 17.00
CA GLU A 124 -3.67 -28.81 16.66
C GLU A 124 -2.29 -28.15 16.84
N VAL A 125 -2.13 -26.90 16.38
CA VAL A 125 -0.86 -26.15 16.55
C VAL A 125 -0.55 -25.98 18.03
N PHE A 126 -1.52 -25.62 18.86
CA PHE A 126 -1.31 -25.46 20.30
C PHE A 126 -1.02 -26.78 21.00
N GLN A 127 -1.68 -27.87 20.62
CA GLN A 127 -1.38 -29.21 21.15
C GLN A 127 0.07 -29.61 20.83
N ARG A 128 0.50 -29.48 19.58
CA ARG A 128 1.88 -29.75 19.15
C ARG A 128 2.90 -28.88 19.88
N LEU A 129 2.53 -27.64 20.21
CA LEU A 129 3.37 -26.72 20.99
C LEU A 129 3.48 -27.19 22.45
N ASP A 130 2.38 -27.68 23.05
CA ASP A 130 2.36 -28.20 24.41
C ASP A 130 3.16 -29.52 24.54
N GLU A 131 3.20 -30.31 23.45
CA GLU A 131 4.01 -31.53 23.31
C GLU A 131 5.51 -31.24 22.98
N ASP A 132 5.92 -29.98 22.94
CA ASP A 132 7.27 -29.52 22.50
C ASP A 132 7.67 -30.00 21.09
N ALA A 133 6.69 -30.24 20.22
CA ALA A 133 6.87 -30.73 18.85
C ALA A 133 7.09 -29.64 17.81
N ILE A 134 7.18 -28.35 18.23
CA ILE A 134 7.39 -27.17 17.40
C ILE A 134 8.61 -26.42 17.88
N ASP A 135 9.55 -26.12 16.97
CA ASP A 135 10.74 -25.31 17.24
C ASP A 135 10.47 -23.81 17.00
N VAL A 136 9.59 -23.49 16.05
CA VAL A 136 9.27 -22.12 15.66
C VAL A 136 7.77 -21.93 15.51
N LEU A 137 7.20 -20.97 16.24
CA LEU A 137 5.84 -20.50 16.06
C LEU A 137 5.84 -19.10 15.42
N LEU A 138 5.29 -18.99 14.22
CA LEU A 138 5.09 -17.70 13.56
C LEU A 138 3.68 -17.16 13.83
N VAL A 139 3.60 -15.89 14.23
CA VAL A 139 2.33 -15.25 14.60
C VAL A 139 2.16 -13.92 13.87
N SER A 140 0.97 -13.70 13.31
CA SER A 140 0.62 -12.38 12.77
C SER A 140 0.13 -11.43 13.88
N PRO A 141 0.45 -10.12 13.81
CA PRO A 141 0.17 -9.16 14.89
C PRO A 141 -1.30 -9.05 15.28
N GLU A 142 -2.20 -9.24 14.31
CA GLU A 142 -3.65 -9.10 14.50
C GLU A 142 -4.23 -10.17 15.44
N ARG A 143 -3.43 -11.23 15.75
CA ARG A 143 -3.89 -12.34 16.62
C ARG A 143 -4.03 -11.96 18.08
N LEU A 144 -3.35 -10.92 18.56
CA LEU A 144 -3.58 -10.42 19.92
C LEU A 144 -5.02 -9.97 20.18
N GLY A 145 -5.71 -9.47 19.17
CA GLY A 145 -7.12 -9.13 19.26
C GLY A 145 -8.06 -10.34 19.31
N ASN A 146 -7.54 -11.56 19.15
CA ASN A 146 -8.33 -12.78 19.24
C ASN A 146 -8.29 -13.36 20.67
N PRO A 147 -9.45 -13.49 21.38
CA PRO A 147 -9.48 -13.96 22.76
C PRO A 147 -8.88 -15.37 22.97
N ARG A 148 -9.02 -16.27 21.98
CA ARG A 148 -8.44 -17.63 22.04
C ARG A 148 -6.91 -17.57 22.10
N PHE A 149 -6.29 -16.74 21.25
CA PHE A 149 -4.85 -16.58 21.24
C PHE A 149 -4.35 -15.84 22.49
N ALA A 150 -5.01 -14.76 22.89
CA ALA A 150 -4.66 -13.99 24.07
C ALA A 150 -4.66 -14.85 25.35
N ALA A 151 -5.63 -15.76 25.50
CA ALA A 151 -5.69 -16.67 26.64
C ALA A 151 -4.50 -17.65 26.71
N ARG A 152 -3.90 -18.01 25.59
CA ARG A 152 -2.73 -18.91 25.50
C ARG A 152 -1.39 -18.19 25.58
N LEU A 153 -1.37 -16.88 25.31
CA LEU A 153 -0.14 -16.10 25.19
C LEU A 153 0.72 -16.14 26.46
N GLY A 154 0.12 -16.02 27.64
CA GLY A 154 0.86 -16.05 28.92
C GLY A 154 1.60 -17.36 29.14
N ALA A 155 0.95 -18.51 28.90
CA ALA A 155 1.57 -19.83 29.01
C ALA A 155 2.66 -20.05 27.96
N LEU A 156 2.46 -19.54 26.74
CA LEU A 156 3.47 -19.56 25.68
C LEU A 156 4.71 -18.75 26.07
N LEU A 157 4.54 -17.51 26.52
CA LEU A 157 5.66 -16.63 26.91
C LEU A 157 6.49 -17.19 28.06
N ALA A 158 5.89 -17.94 28.99
CA ALA A 158 6.64 -18.58 30.08
C ALA A 158 7.62 -19.68 29.59
N ARG A 159 7.45 -20.20 28.38
CA ARG A 159 8.23 -21.31 27.81
C ARG A 159 9.14 -20.89 26.66
N VAL A 160 8.93 -19.69 26.07
CA VAL A 160 9.65 -19.23 24.90
C VAL A 160 11.14 -19.04 25.22
N GLY A 161 12.02 -19.64 24.40
CA GLY A 161 13.47 -19.43 24.46
C GLY A 161 13.95 -18.18 23.74
N LEU A 162 13.29 -17.78 22.67
CA LEU A 162 13.61 -16.60 21.86
C LEU A 162 12.37 -15.94 21.32
N ILE A 163 12.32 -14.61 21.38
CA ILE A 163 11.32 -13.79 20.68
C ILE A 163 12.00 -13.10 19.50
N VAL A 164 11.44 -13.24 18.30
CA VAL A 164 11.91 -12.56 17.10
C VAL A 164 10.85 -11.56 16.65
N ILE A 165 11.25 -10.32 16.48
CA ILE A 165 10.42 -9.25 15.90
C ILE A 165 10.98 -8.95 14.51
N ASP A 166 10.41 -9.58 13.49
CA ASP A 166 10.84 -9.35 12.11
C ASP A 166 10.17 -8.08 11.56
N GLU A 167 10.82 -7.39 10.63
CA GLU A 167 10.41 -6.06 10.14
C GLU A 167 10.12 -5.07 11.28
N ALA A 168 11.06 -5.00 12.23
CA ALA A 168 10.90 -4.25 13.48
C ALA A 168 10.62 -2.74 13.29
N HIS A 169 10.86 -2.17 12.10
CA HIS A 169 10.46 -0.80 11.79
C HIS A 169 8.93 -0.59 11.92
N CYS A 170 8.12 -1.66 11.85
CA CYS A 170 6.66 -1.59 12.03
C CYS A 170 6.23 -1.27 13.47
N ILE A 171 7.10 -1.46 14.48
CA ILE A 171 6.77 -1.10 15.87
C ILE A 171 7.08 0.36 16.19
N SER A 172 7.89 1.03 15.38
CA SER A 172 8.26 2.42 15.58
C SER A 172 7.14 3.38 15.15
N ASP A 173 6.80 4.33 16.00
CA ASP A 173 5.87 5.43 15.65
C ASP A 173 6.37 6.25 14.45
N TRP A 174 7.68 6.24 14.20
CA TRP A 174 8.37 6.94 13.13
C TRP A 174 8.61 6.07 11.89
N GLY A 175 8.20 4.80 11.96
CA GLY A 175 8.32 3.88 10.82
C GLY A 175 7.35 4.25 9.69
N PHE A 176 7.79 4.05 8.43
CA PHE A 176 6.96 4.35 7.26
C PHE A 176 5.73 3.43 7.13
N ASP A 177 5.77 2.23 7.72
CA ASP A 177 4.65 1.26 7.78
C ASP A 177 4.29 0.95 9.24
N PHE A 178 4.01 1.99 10.01
CA PHE A 178 3.56 1.85 11.38
C PHE A 178 2.26 1.04 11.47
N ARG A 179 2.28 -0.02 12.28
CA ARG A 179 1.13 -0.92 12.51
C ARG A 179 0.75 -0.96 13.98
N PRO A 180 -0.37 -0.36 14.35
CA PRO A 180 -0.84 -0.35 15.74
C PRO A 180 -0.91 -1.74 16.39
N ASP A 181 -1.42 -2.72 15.67
CA ASP A 181 -1.51 -4.11 16.19
C ASP A 181 -0.14 -4.72 16.44
N TYR A 182 0.87 -4.36 15.61
CA TYR A 182 2.25 -4.81 15.77
C TYR A 182 2.90 -4.22 17.02
N GLN A 183 2.68 -2.94 17.27
CA GLN A 183 3.19 -2.26 18.46
C GLN A 183 2.55 -2.83 19.75
N ARG A 184 1.25 -3.11 19.75
CA ARG A 184 0.57 -3.75 20.89
C ARG A 184 1.16 -5.12 21.20
N LEU A 185 1.37 -5.95 20.18
CA LEU A 185 1.99 -7.27 20.33
C LEU A 185 3.42 -7.14 20.86
N ALA A 186 4.23 -6.27 20.27
CA ALA A 186 5.60 -6.05 20.70
C ALA A 186 5.65 -5.64 22.18
N ARG A 187 4.81 -4.70 22.63
CA ARG A 187 4.73 -4.30 24.04
C ARG A 187 4.39 -5.48 24.97
N ALA A 188 3.43 -6.32 24.57
CA ALA A 188 3.04 -7.51 25.36
C ALA A 188 4.22 -8.52 25.45
N LEU A 189 4.92 -8.76 24.36
CA LEU A 189 6.06 -9.67 24.31
C LEU A 189 7.27 -9.14 25.11
N LEU A 190 7.53 -7.85 25.02
CA LEU A 190 8.64 -7.17 25.71
C LEU A 190 8.44 -7.07 27.23
N SER A 191 7.21 -7.28 27.71
CA SER A 191 6.95 -7.39 29.17
C SER A 191 7.53 -8.66 29.80
N THR A 192 8.08 -9.60 29.00
CA THR A 192 8.68 -10.85 29.48
C THR A 192 10.18 -10.61 29.74
N PRO A 193 10.61 -10.50 30.99
CA PRO A 193 11.98 -10.04 31.31
C PRO A 193 13.07 -11.08 31.02
N THR A 194 12.72 -12.36 30.97
CA THR A 194 13.67 -13.49 30.90
C THR A 194 13.98 -13.97 29.48
N ALA A 195 13.10 -13.75 28.52
CA ALA A 195 13.31 -14.19 27.14
C ALA A 195 14.29 -13.27 26.42
N SER A 196 15.23 -13.83 25.64
CA SER A 196 16.02 -13.07 24.68
C SER A 196 15.17 -12.55 23.55
N VAL A 197 15.46 -11.35 23.03
CA VAL A 197 14.73 -10.72 21.92
C VAL A 197 15.68 -10.35 20.80
N LEU A 198 15.35 -10.78 19.59
CA LEU A 198 16.00 -10.37 18.35
C LEU A 198 15.02 -9.58 17.49
N ALA A 199 15.32 -8.34 17.24
CA ALA A 199 14.60 -7.50 16.29
C ALA A 199 15.41 -7.40 14.99
N THR A 200 14.72 -7.56 13.83
CA THR A 200 15.38 -7.49 12.52
C THR A 200 14.64 -6.50 11.61
N THR A 201 15.40 -5.71 10.85
CA THR A 201 14.85 -4.84 9.81
C THR A 201 15.87 -4.57 8.71
N ALA A 202 15.38 -4.26 7.50
CA ALA A 202 16.23 -3.84 6.39
C ALA A 202 16.32 -2.31 6.27
N THR A 203 15.44 -1.57 6.93
CA THR A 203 15.17 -0.17 6.59
C THR A 203 14.83 0.62 7.85
N ALA A 204 15.82 0.87 8.68
CA ALA A 204 15.70 1.76 9.82
C ALA A 204 16.77 2.84 9.71
N ASN A 205 16.37 4.10 9.61
CA ASN A 205 17.25 5.22 9.81
C ASN A 205 17.62 5.35 11.31
N GLU A 206 18.51 6.26 11.66
CA GLU A 206 18.98 6.41 13.04
C GLU A 206 17.84 6.65 14.02
N ARG A 207 16.88 7.50 13.66
CA ARG A 207 15.71 7.80 14.50
C ARG A 207 14.84 6.56 14.77
N VAL A 208 14.53 5.79 13.73
CA VAL A 208 13.76 4.53 13.86
C VAL A 208 14.57 3.51 14.67
N THR A 209 15.88 3.43 14.46
CA THR A 209 16.79 2.56 15.22
C THR A 209 16.79 2.90 16.71
N LEU A 210 16.88 4.19 17.05
CA LEU A 210 16.85 4.66 18.43
C LEU A 210 15.48 4.40 19.09
N ASP A 211 14.39 4.60 18.35
CA ASP A 211 13.04 4.34 18.86
C ASP A 211 12.82 2.84 19.13
N ILE A 212 13.20 1.98 18.17
CA ILE A 212 13.17 0.52 18.38
C ILE A 212 14.02 0.15 19.58
N GLY A 213 15.25 0.68 19.70
CA GLY A 213 16.15 0.42 20.82
C GLY A 213 15.54 0.80 22.16
N LYS A 214 14.84 1.94 22.25
CA LYS A 214 14.10 2.36 23.45
C LYS A 214 12.98 1.38 23.80
N GLN A 215 12.23 0.92 22.79
CA GLN A 215 11.14 -0.03 22.99
C GLN A 215 11.64 -1.41 23.40
N LEU A 216 12.77 -1.88 22.86
CA LEU A 216 13.41 -3.15 23.25
C LEU A 216 13.97 -3.11 24.68
N GLY A 217 14.39 -1.95 25.14
CA GLY A 217 14.88 -1.73 26.50
C GLY A 217 16.36 -1.36 26.58
N ALA A 218 16.77 -0.95 27.77
CA ALA A 218 18.15 -0.59 28.05
C ALA A 218 19.11 -1.78 27.81
N GLY A 219 20.26 -1.51 27.21
CA GLY A 219 21.25 -2.55 26.90
C GLY A 219 21.04 -3.22 25.52
N THR A 220 20.16 -2.70 24.67
CA THR A 220 20.00 -3.21 23.29
C THR A 220 21.32 -3.08 22.52
N VAL A 221 21.82 -4.21 22.02
CA VAL A 221 22.98 -4.28 21.12
C VAL A 221 22.50 -4.15 19.68
N THR A 222 23.06 -3.18 18.93
CA THR A 222 22.66 -2.94 17.55
C THR A 222 23.79 -3.32 16.59
N PHE A 223 23.48 -4.21 15.64
CA PHE A 223 24.34 -4.54 14.50
C PHE A 223 23.82 -3.82 13.26
N ARG A 224 24.60 -2.86 12.78
CA ARG A 224 24.24 -2.06 11.59
C ARG A 224 25.32 -2.20 10.53
N GLY A 225 24.95 -2.70 9.35
CA GLY A 225 25.85 -2.83 8.21
C GLY A 225 25.54 -1.87 7.08
N THR A 226 26.33 -1.95 6.01
CA THR A 226 26.11 -1.15 4.80
C THR A 226 24.87 -1.61 4.05
N LEU A 227 24.16 -0.65 3.47
CA LEU A 227 23.01 -0.86 2.62
C LEU A 227 23.39 -0.92 1.13
N ALA A 228 24.66 -0.79 0.79
CA ALA A 228 25.15 -0.88 -0.59
C ALA A 228 24.82 -2.24 -1.22
N ARG A 229 24.34 -2.20 -2.46
CA ARG A 229 23.99 -3.40 -3.25
C ARG A 229 24.79 -3.40 -4.54
N THR A 230 25.79 -4.29 -4.64
CA THR A 230 26.68 -4.38 -5.81
C THR A 230 26.01 -4.92 -7.06
N SER A 231 24.96 -5.72 -6.92
CA SER A 231 24.19 -6.29 -8.03
C SER A 231 23.16 -5.33 -8.62
N LEU A 232 22.89 -4.17 -7.96
CA LEU A 232 21.80 -3.28 -8.34
C LEU A 232 22.32 -2.01 -9.03
N THR A 233 21.87 -1.76 -10.25
CA THR A 233 22.06 -0.51 -10.99
C THR A 233 20.82 0.35 -10.85
N LEU A 234 20.99 1.57 -10.32
CA LEU A 234 19.90 2.51 -10.12
C LEU A 234 19.88 3.56 -11.24
N SER A 235 18.70 3.86 -11.74
CA SER A 235 18.52 4.87 -12.79
C SER A 235 17.29 5.74 -12.50
N VAL A 236 17.39 7.02 -12.85
CA VAL A 236 16.27 7.96 -12.88
C VAL A 236 16.10 8.45 -14.31
N VAL A 237 14.89 8.34 -14.85
CA VAL A 237 14.53 8.81 -16.19
C VAL A 237 13.51 9.96 -16.03
N PRO A 238 13.98 11.22 -15.95
CA PRO A 238 13.12 12.37 -15.67
C PRO A 238 12.39 12.87 -16.91
N GLY A 239 11.38 13.72 -16.72
CA GLY A 239 10.76 14.52 -17.78
C GLY A 239 9.80 13.78 -18.71
N LEU A 240 9.50 12.49 -18.44
CA LEU A 240 8.51 11.77 -19.24
C LEU A 240 7.09 12.17 -18.87
N SER A 241 6.28 12.55 -19.87
CA SER A 241 4.84 12.74 -19.70
C SER A 241 4.18 11.43 -19.27
N PRO A 242 2.97 11.47 -18.67
CA PRO A 242 2.23 10.26 -18.29
C PRO A 242 2.09 9.26 -19.46
N LEU A 243 1.81 9.72 -20.66
CA LEU A 243 1.72 8.85 -21.85
C LEU A 243 3.06 8.25 -22.25
N GLN A 244 4.15 9.05 -22.20
CA GLN A 244 5.49 8.58 -22.50
C GLN A 244 5.96 7.50 -21.51
N ARG A 245 5.57 7.56 -20.24
CA ARG A 245 5.91 6.51 -19.27
C ARG A 245 5.29 5.16 -19.64
N TYR A 246 4.04 5.14 -20.15
CA TYR A 246 3.43 3.90 -20.64
C TYR A 246 4.21 3.31 -21.83
N ALA A 247 4.53 4.13 -22.82
CA ALA A 247 5.32 3.71 -23.98
C ALA A 247 6.74 3.25 -23.56
N TRP A 248 7.37 3.98 -22.63
CA TRP A 248 8.70 3.66 -22.10
C TRP A 248 8.75 2.26 -21.48
N ILE A 249 7.74 1.90 -20.67
CA ILE A 249 7.69 0.60 -20.03
C ILE A 249 7.49 -0.50 -21.07
N ALA A 250 6.63 -0.28 -22.08
CA ALA A 250 6.43 -1.25 -23.14
C ALA A 250 7.71 -1.52 -23.94
N ASP A 251 8.51 -0.48 -24.23
CA ASP A 251 9.82 -0.65 -24.86
C ASP A 251 10.82 -1.31 -23.91
N ALA A 252 10.91 -0.85 -22.65
CA ALA A 252 11.89 -1.33 -21.70
C ALA A 252 11.72 -2.82 -21.36
N LEU A 253 10.49 -3.32 -21.27
CA LEU A 253 10.22 -4.74 -20.98
C LEU A 253 10.79 -5.70 -22.02
N GLU A 254 11.08 -5.23 -23.24
CA GLU A 254 11.73 -6.03 -24.28
C GLU A 254 13.21 -6.32 -23.96
N GLN A 255 13.89 -5.42 -23.22
CA GLN A 255 15.33 -5.53 -22.93
C GLN A 255 15.68 -5.74 -21.46
N LEU A 256 14.80 -5.42 -20.54
CA LEU A 256 15.04 -5.64 -19.11
C LEU A 256 15.31 -7.11 -18.79
N PRO A 257 16.28 -7.43 -17.90
CA PRO A 257 16.69 -8.80 -17.66
C PRO A 257 15.62 -9.60 -16.87
N CYS A 258 15.54 -10.89 -17.07
CA CYS A 258 14.70 -11.83 -16.31
C CYS A 258 13.22 -11.40 -16.23
N SER A 259 12.58 -11.66 -15.11
CA SER A 259 11.28 -11.10 -14.74
C SER A 259 11.44 -10.02 -13.66
N GLY A 260 10.41 -9.16 -13.50
CA GLY A 260 10.50 -8.05 -12.55
C GLY A 260 9.16 -7.53 -12.06
N ILE A 261 9.22 -6.41 -11.36
CA ILE A 261 8.05 -5.72 -10.82
C ILE A 261 8.01 -4.29 -11.37
N VAL A 262 6.83 -3.87 -11.81
CA VAL A 262 6.55 -2.48 -12.17
C VAL A 262 5.65 -1.90 -11.08
N TYR A 263 6.21 -1.05 -10.22
CA TYR A 263 5.47 -0.40 -9.16
C TYR A 263 4.73 0.83 -9.66
N VAL A 264 3.48 0.96 -9.24
CA VAL A 264 2.61 2.11 -9.52
C VAL A 264 2.00 2.63 -8.22
N LEU A 265 1.54 3.88 -8.21
CA LEU A 265 1.06 4.52 -6.99
C LEU A 265 -0.42 4.20 -6.69
N THR A 266 -1.23 3.84 -7.70
CA THR A 266 -2.66 3.60 -7.54
C THR A 266 -3.12 2.28 -8.13
N VAL A 267 -4.23 1.74 -7.59
CA VAL A 267 -4.86 0.50 -8.10
C VAL A 267 -5.32 0.67 -9.54
N ALA A 268 -5.96 1.80 -9.85
CA ALA A 268 -6.43 2.08 -11.21
C ALA A 268 -5.30 2.13 -12.23
N GLU A 269 -4.12 2.63 -11.85
CA GLU A 269 -2.96 2.63 -12.71
C GLU A 269 -2.39 1.22 -12.91
N ALA A 270 -2.39 0.37 -11.85
CA ALA A 270 -1.98 -1.01 -11.98
C ALA A 270 -2.82 -1.77 -13.00
N GLU A 271 -4.13 -1.61 -12.97
CA GLU A 271 -5.05 -2.24 -13.90
C GLU A 271 -4.89 -1.72 -15.34
N ARG A 272 -4.85 -0.40 -15.52
CA ARG A 272 -4.69 0.25 -16.84
C ARG A 272 -3.38 -0.10 -17.51
N LEU A 273 -2.27 0.03 -16.78
CA LEU A 273 -0.94 -0.28 -17.31
C LEU A 273 -0.80 -1.76 -17.66
N THR A 274 -1.33 -2.66 -16.82
CA THR A 274 -1.36 -4.09 -17.12
C THR A 274 -2.13 -4.39 -18.41
N ALA A 275 -3.31 -3.80 -18.57
CA ALA A 275 -4.12 -4.00 -19.76
C ALA A 275 -3.43 -3.46 -21.03
N PHE A 276 -2.78 -2.29 -20.94
CA PHE A 276 -1.98 -1.74 -22.03
C PHE A 276 -0.80 -2.66 -22.41
N LEU A 277 -0.01 -3.08 -21.43
CA LEU A 277 1.16 -3.92 -21.69
C LEU A 277 0.76 -5.28 -22.29
N ARG A 278 -0.37 -5.85 -21.87
CA ARG A 278 -0.94 -7.05 -22.50
C ARG A 278 -1.33 -6.80 -23.97
N SER A 279 -1.89 -5.63 -24.28
CA SER A 279 -2.22 -5.27 -25.66
C SER A 279 -0.97 -5.09 -26.53
N CYS A 280 0.19 -4.80 -25.92
CA CYS A 280 1.50 -4.79 -26.57
C CYS A 280 2.14 -6.18 -26.68
N GLY A 281 1.50 -7.25 -26.21
CA GLY A 281 1.99 -8.62 -26.28
C GLY A 281 2.85 -9.07 -25.10
N HIS A 282 3.00 -8.26 -24.04
CA HIS A 282 3.76 -8.66 -22.87
C HIS A 282 2.93 -9.56 -21.93
N ALA A 283 3.56 -10.62 -21.42
CA ALA A 283 2.99 -11.45 -20.37
C ALA A 283 3.14 -10.76 -19.02
N VAL A 284 2.08 -10.08 -18.56
CA VAL A 284 2.08 -9.31 -17.30
C VAL A 284 0.80 -9.52 -16.52
N ASP A 285 0.87 -9.42 -15.20
CA ASP A 285 -0.29 -9.48 -14.29
C ASP A 285 -0.38 -8.24 -13.40
N ALA A 286 -1.60 -7.93 -12.95
CA ALA A 286 -1.84 -6.87 -11.96
C ALA A 286 -1.86 -7.43 -10.54
N TYR A 287 -1.36 -6.63 -9.56
CA TYR A 287 -1.38 -6.97 -8.15
C TYR A 287 -1.65 -5.73 -7.28
N SER A 288 -2.70 -5.78 -6.49
CA SER A 288 -3.08 -4.64 -5.65
C SER A 288 -3.66 -5.08 -4.30
N GLY A 289 -3.91 -4.13 -3.40
CA GLY A 289 -4.60 -4.37 -2.15
C GLY A 289 -6.05 -4.85 -2.32
N GLN A 290 -6.67 -4.59 -3.46
CA GLN A 290 -8.04 -5.02 -3.77
C GLN A 290 -8.12 -6.39 -4.45
N THR A 291 -7.01 -6.94 -4.90
CA THR A 291 -6.94 -8.28 -5.47
C THR A 291 -7.26 -9.32 -4.38
N ASP A 292 -8.14 -10.27 -4.66
CA ASP A 292 -8.48 -11.34 -3.72
C ASP A 292 -7.29 -12.26 -3.40
N ALA A 293 -7.36 -12.98 -2.28
CA ALA A 293 -6.24 -13.77 -1.79
C ALA A 293 -5.80 -14.88 -2.75
N ASP A 294 -6.74 -15.58 -3.39
CA ASP A 294 -6.43 -16.69 -4.30
C ASP A 294 -5.77 -16.19 -5.58
N THR A 295 -6.26 -15.07 -6.11
CA THR A 295 -5.64 -14.42 -7.28
C THR A 295 -4.25 -13.90 -6.96
N ARG A 296 -4.03 -13.31 -5.76
CA ARG A 296 -2.68 -12.90 -5.32
C ARG A 296 -1.70 -14.07 -5.33
N LEU A 297 -2.11 -15.21 -4.77
CA LEU A 297 -1.29 -16.42 -4.76
C LEU A 297 -0.89 -16.88 -6.15
N LYS A 298 -1.85 -16.90 -7.07
CA LYS A 298 -1.61 -17.29 -8.48
C LYS A 298 -0.63 -16.33 -9.16
N VAL A 299 -0.76 -15.03 -8.95
CA VAL A 299 0.14 -14.02 -9.52
C VAL A 299 1.55 -14.14 -8.95
N GLU A 300 1.67 -14.31 -7.64
CA GLU A 300 2.96 -14.54 -6.96
C GLU A 300 3.65 -15.80 -7.48
N ASP A 301 2.89 -16.88 -7.66
CA ASP A 301 3.41 -18.15 -8.17
C ASP A 301 3.84 -18.05 -9.63
N ARG A 302 3.05 -17.40 -10.49
CA ARG A 302 3.42 -17.15 -11.89
C ARG A 302 4.68 -16.31 -12.03
N LEU A 303 4.85 -15.27 -11.17
CA LEU A 303 6.07 -14.48 -11.13
C LEU A 303 7.26 -15.31 -10.64
N ARG A 304 7.05 -16.14 -9.59
CA ARG A 304 8.08 -17.02 -9.02
C ARG A 304 8.64 -17.99 -10.06
N HIS A 305 7.79 -18.55 -10.92
CA HIS A 305 8.16 -19.51 -11.96
C HIS A 305 8.48 -18.86 -13.32
N ASN A 306 8.68 -17.55 -13.40
CA ASN A 306 8.98 -16.80 -14.63
C ASN A 306 7.93 -16.99 -15.75
N GLN A 307 6.66 -17.24 -15.39
CA GLN A 307 5.55 -17.36 -16.34
C GLN A 307 5.03 -16.00 -16.81
N VAL A 308 5.42 -14.94 -16.14
CA VAL A 308 5.17 -13.55 -16.51
C VAL A 308 6.48 -12.77 -16.59
N LYS A 309 6.55 -11.81 -17.51
CA LYS A 309 7.68 -10.88 -17.65
C LYS A 309 7.71 -9.88 -16.51
N ALA A 310 6.53 -9.39 -16.11
CA ALA A 310 6.41 -8.47 -15.00
C ALA A 310 5.07 -8.61 -14.27
N VAL A 311 5.08 -8.21 -13.00
CA VAL A 311 3.85 -7.90 -12.25
C VAL A 311 3.77 -6.39 -12.07
N VAL A 312 2.66 -5.78 -12.51
CA VAL A 312 2.37 -4.37 -12.28
C VAL A 312 1.65 -4.27 -10.93
N ALA A 313 2.31 -3.67 -9.95
CA ALA A 313 1.87 -3.75 -8.57
C ALA A 313 1.81 -2.39 -7.88
N THR A 314 0.87 -2.23 -6.96
CA THR A 314 0.96 -1.20 -5.92
C THR A 314 1.92 -1.66 -4.81
N SER A 315 2.14 -0.83 -3.78
CA SER A 315 2.90 -1.21 -2.59
C SER A 315 2.35 -2.47 -1.87
N ALA A 316 1.20 -3.00 -2.29
CA ALA A 316 0.64 -4.25 -1.78
C ALA A 316 1.52 -5.47 -2.09
N LEU A 317 2.24 -5.51 -3.23
CA LEU A 317 3.34 -6.45 -3.48
C LEU A 317 4.61 -5.87 -2.82
N GLY A 318 4.47 -5.59 -1.57
CA GLY A 318 5.47 -4.96 -0.74
C GLY A 318 6.26 -5.98 0.06
N MET A 319 6.32 -5.81 1.38
CA MET A 319 7.05 -6.70 2.26
C MET A 319 6.66 -8.18 2.04
N GLY A 320 7.59 -9.08 2.24
CA GLY A 320 7.33 -10.51 2.30
C GLY A 320 7.41 -11.31 1.00
N TYR A 321 7.41 -10.71 -0.18
CA TYR A 321 7.64 -11.44 -1.41
C TYR A 321 9.14 -11.58 -1.69
N ASP A 322 9.63 -12.81 -1.77
CA ASP A 322 11.01 -13.13 -2.09
C ASP A 322 11.14 -13.94 -3.37
N LYS A 323 11.86 -13.38 -4.34
CA LYS A 323 12.25 -14.05 -5.59
C LYS A 323 13.72 -13.77 -5.85
N PRO A 324 14.58 -14.80 -5.74
CA PRO A 324 16.04 -14.63 -5.82
C PRO A 324 16.52 -14.06 -7.15
N ASP A 325 15.91 -14.46 -8.26
CA ASP A 325 16.27 -14.12 -9.64
C ASP A 325 15.49 -12.94 -10.23
N LEU A 326 14.93 -12.04 -9.38
CA LEU A 326 14.25 -10.85 -9.85
C LEU A 326 15.26 -9.89 -10.50
N GLY A 327 15.08 -9.62 -11.82
CA GLY A 327 16.04 -8.86 -12.62
C GLY A 327 15.81 -7.35 -12.62
N PHE A 328 14.60 -6.88 -12.32
CA PHE A 328 14.32 -5.44 -12.32
C PHE A 328 13.17 -5.03 -11.39
N CYS A 329 13.23 -3.76 -10.98
CA CYS A 329 12.12 -3.01 -10.40
C CYS A 329 12.00 -1.66 -11.09
N VAL A 330 10.86 -1.39 -11.74
CA VAL A 330 10.56 -0.09 -12.35
C VAL A 330 9.49 0.62 -11.54
N HIS A 331 9.68 1.88 -11.21
CA HIS A 331 8.69 2.71 -10.50
C HIS A 331 8.08 3.73 -11.45
N VAL A 332 6.78 3.70 -11.61
CA VAL A 332 5.97 4.68 -12.34
C VAL A 332 5.38 5.65 -11.31
N GLY A 333 6.05 6.76 -11.14
CA GLY A 333 5.87 7.61 -9.98
C GLY A 333 6.77 7.21 -8.81
N SER A 334 7.14 8.19 -8.01
CA SER A 334 8.07 8.01 -6.89
C SER A 334 7.32 7.67 -5.59
N PRO A 335 7.76 6.68 -4.82
CA PRO A 335 7.35 6.55 -3.43
C PRO A 335 7.68 7.81 -2.63
N SER A 336 6.90 8.08 -1.59
CA SER A 336 7.07 9.29 -0.75
C SER A 336 8.26 9.22 0.20
N THR A 337 8.90 8.06 0.37
CA THR A 337 10.00 7.88 1.33
C THR A 337 11.16 7.09 0.75
N PRO A 338 12.42 7.41 1.11
CA PRO A 338 13.59 6.65 0.70
C PRO A 338 13.54 5.19 1.18
N VAL A 339 12.96 4.98 2.34
CA VAL A 339 12.77 3.66 2.95
C VAL A 339 11.89 2.78 2.05
N ALA A 340 10.70 3.25 1.66
CA ALA A 340 9.80 2.51 0.79
C ALA A 340 10.45 2.22 -0.57
N TYR A 341 11.12 3.21 -1.15
CA TYR A 341 11.83 3.04 -2.42
C TYR A 341 12.94 1.99 -2.31
N TYR A 342 13.81 2.09 -1.30
CA TYR A 342 14.91 1.14 -1.09
C TYR A 342 14.40 -0.29 -0.85
N GLN A 343 13.31 -0.46 -0.10
CA GLN A 343 12.70 -1.78 0.10
C GLN A 343 12.16 -2.39 -1.20
N GLN A 344 11.57 -1.58 -2.06
CA GLN A 344 10.99 -2.02 -3.32
C GLN A 344 12.08 -2.37 -4.34
N VAL A 345 13.04 -1.48 -4.59
CA VAL A 345 14.18 -1.78 -5.50
C VAL A 345 15.07 -2.90 -4.96
N GLY A 346 15.22 -3.01 -3.65
CA GLY A 346 16.01 -4.04 -2.97
C GLY A 346 15.48 -5.47 -3.13
N ARG A 347 14.32 -5.66 -3.75
CA ARG A 347 13.81 -6.98 -4.14
C ARG A 347 14.56 -7.56 -5.33
N ALA A 348 14.99 -6.71 -6.26
CA ALA A 348 15.79 -7.12 -7.40
C ALA A 348 17.26 -7.39 -7.01
N GLY A 349 17.94 -8.23 -7.77
CA GLY A 349 19.37 -8.43 -7.64
C GLY A 349 19.82 -9.24 -6.41
N ARG A 350 18.99 -10.14 -5.86
CA ARG A 350 19.36 -10.93 -4.68
C ARG A 350 20.33 -12.06 -5.02
N ALA A 351 20.01 -12.86 -6.03
CA ALA A 351 20.83 -13.97 -6.48
C ALA A 351 21.22 -13.89 -7.97
N VAL A 352 21.08 -12.71 -8.56
CA VAL A 352 21.58 -12.41 -9.91
C VAL A 352 22.73 -11.43 -9.85
N ALA A 353 23.66 -11.53 -10.79
CA ALA A 353 24.85 -10.68 -10.83
C ALA A 353 24.49 -9.21 -11.16
N HIS A 354 23.40 -8.99 -11.89
CA HIS A 354 22.96 -7.68 -12.34
C HIS A 354 21.44 -7.56 -12.28
N ALA A 355 20.94 -6.44 -11.79
CA ALA A 355 19.53 -6.07 -11.78
C ALA A 355 19.36 -4.55 -11.93
N GLU A 356 18.23 -4.15 -12.53
CA GLU A 356 17.90 -2.75 -12.80
C GLU A 356 16.84 -2.22 -11.84
N GLY A 357 17.13 -1.07 -11.22
CA GLY A 357 16.17 -0.28 -10.46
C GLY A 357 15.92 1.05 -11.17
N VAL A 358 14.74 1.23 -11.77
CA VAL A 358 14.44 2.42 -12.57
C VAL A 358 13.32 3.23 -11.95
N LEU A 359 13.51 4.54 -11.81
CA LEU A 359 12.49 5.47 -11.37
C LEU A 359 12.06 6.37 -12.54
N LEU A 360 10.76 6.40 -12.82
CA LEU A 360 10.09 7.30 -13.76
C LEU A 360 9.27 8.32 -12.94
N PRO A 361 9.86 9.43 -12.47
CA PRO A 361 9.20 10.38 -11.59
C PRO A 361 8.11 11.18 -12.32
N SER A 362 7.20 11.79 -11.55
CA SER A 362 6.13 12.65 -12.05
C SER A 362 5.91 13.84 -11.12
N ASP A 363 5.60 15.00 -11.67
CA ASP A 363 5.18 16.17 -10.87
C ASP A 363 3.84 15.90 -10.13
N ALA A 364 3.04 14.95 -10.62
CA ALA A 364 1.80 14.52 -9.96
C ALA A 364 2.04 13.72 -8.67
N ASP A 365 3.24 13.20 -8.46
CA ASP A 365 3.58 12.40 -7.28
C ASP A 365 3.42 13.21 -5.99
N GLU A 366 3.69 14.52 -6.02
CA GLU A 366 3.58 15.41 -4.86
C GLU A 366 2.16 15.42 -4.25
N ARG A 367 1.13 15.48 -5.08
CA ARG A 367 -0.27 15.46 -4.61
C ARG A 367 -0.61 14.15 -3.91
N ILE A 368 -0.04 13.05 -4.39
CA ILE A 368 -0.22 11.73 -3.79
C ILE A 368 0.53 11.64 -2.46
N TRP A 369 1.73 12.21 -2.38
CA TRP A 369 2.51 12.27 -1.14
C TRP A 369 1.83 13.12 -0.08
N ASP A 370 1.33 14.30 -0.42
CA ASP A 370 0.58 15.18 0.49
C ASP A 370 -0.66 14.48 1.07
N TYR A 371 -1.38 13.75 0.22
CA TYR A 371 -2.51 12.94 0.67
C TYR A 371 -2.06 11.88 1.70
N PHE A 372 -1.03 11.10 1.40
CA PHE A 372 -0.56 10.07 2.33
C PHE A 372 0.11 10.64 3.58
N ALA A 373 0.77 11.80 3.47
CA ALA A 373 1.39 12.45 4.62
C ALA A 373 0.36 12.86 5.68
N THR A 374 -0.83 13.28 5.26
CA THR A 374 -1.88 13.81 6.15
C THR A 374 -2.98 12.82 6.46
N ALA A 375 -3.27 11.85 5.58
CA ALA A 375 -4.41 10.95 5.68
C ALA A 375 -4.44 10.08 6.96
N SER A 376 -3.28 9.77 7.53
CA SER A 376 -3.16 8.96 8.75
C SER A 376 -2.96 9.78 10.03
N ILE A 377 -2.99 11.13 9.95
CA ILE A 377 -2.91 12.00 11.12
C ILE A 377 -4.32 12.22 11.66
N PRO A 378 -4.59 11.93 12.94
CA PRO A 378 -5.87 12.22 13.55
C PRO A 378 -6.17 13.72 13.54
N ASP A 379 -7.32 14.10 12.99
CA ASP A 379 -7.83 15.44 13.17
C ASP A 379 -8.54 15.55 14.54
N PRO A 380 -8.16 16.50 15.40
CA PRO A 380 -8.73 16.63 16.75
C PRO A 380 -10.25 16.76 16.78
N GLN A 381 -10.81 17.52 15.83
CA GLN A 381 -12.25 17.71 15.75
C GLN A 381 -12.98 16.44 15.33
N THR A 382 -12.39 15.70 14.38
CA THR A 382 -12.91 14.40 13.94
C THR A 382 -12.83 13.38 15.08
N ALA A 383 -11.72 13.33 15.82
CA ALA A 383 -11.57 12.46 16.97
C ALA A 383 -12.61 12.78 18.06
N ALA A 384 -12.80 14.06 18.38
CA ALA A 384 -13.82 14.48 19.36
C ALA A 384 -15.25 14.06 18.92
N LYS A 385 -15.61 14.24 17.64
CA LYS A 385 -16.91 13.80 17.11
C LYS A 385 -17.10 12.29 17.22
N VAL A 386 -16.07 11.51 16.90
CA VAL A 386 -16.13 10.04 16.99
C VAL A 386 -16.28 9.58 18.44
N LEU A 387 -15.54 10.16 19.37
CA LEU A 387 -15.64 9.83 20.79
C LEU A 387 -16.99 10.26 21.38
N GLN A 388 -17.52 11.42 20.99
CA GLN A 388 -18.87 11.85 21.36
C GLN A 388 -19.94 10.90 20.83
N SER A 389 -19.81 10.43 19.59
CA SER A 389 -20.70 9.44 18.98
C SER A 389 -20.69 8.11 19.74
N LEU A 390 -19.52 7.65 20.19
CA LEU A 390 -19.41 6.43 21.00
C LEU A 390 -20.11 6.58 22.37
N GLY A 391 -20.01 7.75 23.01
CA GLY A 391 -20.59 7.98 24.33
C GLY A 391 -20.17 6.91 25.33
N GLY A 392 -21.15 6.25 25.99
CA GLY A 392 -20.95 5.09 26.86
C GLY A 392 -21.32 3.75 26.23
N ASP A 393 -21.74 3.76 24.96
CA ASP A 393 -22.32 2.59 24.29
C ASP A 393 -21.29 1.90 23.35
N THR A 394 -21.54 0.62 23.10
CA THR A 394 -20.83 -0.15 22.07
C THR A 394 -21.53 0.08 20.72
N ARG A 395 -20.81 0.59 19.72
CA ARG A 395 -21.36 0.95 18.40
C ARG A 395 -20.61 0.29 17.26
N SER A 396 -21.36 -0.11 16.24
CA SER A 396 -20.78 -0.59 14.99
C SER A 396 -20.17 0.54 14.16
N LEU A 397 -19.25 0.18 13.28
CA LEU A 397 -18.61 1.15 12.37
C LEU A 397 -19.63 1.89 11.49
N ILE A 398 -20.72 1.21 11.09
CA ILE A 398 -21.79 1.78 10.26
C ILE A 398 -22.56 2.86 11.04
N GLU A 399 -22.84 2.62 12.32
CA GLU A 399 -23.55 3.60 13.18
C GLU A 399 -22.69 4.83 13.44
N ILE A 400 -21.38 4.64 13.69
CA ILE A 400 -20.45 5.76 13.90
C ILE A 400 -20.27 6.56 12.60
N GLU A 401 -20.18 5.91 11.45
CA GLU A 401 -20.10 6.57 10.14
C GLU A 401 -21.36 7.42 9.87
N ALA A 402 -22.53 6.87 10.15
CA ALA A 402 -23.81 7.56 9.96
C ALA A 402 -23.95 8.79 10.87
N ASP A 403 -23.50 8.69 12.12
CA ASP A 403 -23.62 9.75 13.12
C ASP A 403 -22.59 10.87 12.93
N THR A 404 -21.34 10.51 12.63
CA THR A 404 -20.24 11.46 12.52
C THR A 404 -20.05 12.06 11.14
N GLY A 405 -20.52 11.39 10.11
CA GLY A 405 -20.29 11.76 8.71
C GLY A 405 -18.85 11.49 8.22
N VAL A 406 -18.03 10.80 9.00
CA VAL A 406 -16.64 10.45 8.62
C VAL A 406 -16.62 9.26 7.67
N ARG A 407 -15.91 9.35 6.55
CA ARG A 407 -15.78 8.24 5.61
C ARG A 407 -15.19 7.01 6.28
N ARG A 408 -15.72 5.83 5.97
CA ARG A 408 -15.41 4.55 6.60
C ARG A 408 -13.90 4.26 6.73
N GLY A 409 -13.13 4.42 5.67
CA GLY A 409 -11.69 4.15 5.70
C GLY A 409 -10.91 5.07 6.66
N ARG A 410 -11.29 6.37 6.71
CA ARG A 410 -10.71 7.34 7.65
C ARG A 410 -11.14 7.06 9.09
N LEU A 411 -12.39 6.63 9.28
CA LEU A 411 -12.92 6.24 10.58
C LEU A 411 -12.21 5.00 11.14
N GLU A 412 -12.03 3.96 10.32
CA GLU A 412 -11.30 2.75 10.73
C GLU A 412 -9.85 3.05 11.13
N ALA A 413 -9.16 3.89 10.37
CA ALA A 413 -7.79 4.31 10.67
C ALA A 413 -7.73 5.07 12.01
N LEU A 414 -8.64 6.03 12.21
CA LEU A 414 -8.72 6.81 13.45
C LEU A 414 -9.02 5.93 14.67
N LEU A 415 -10.00 5.03 14.58
CA LEU A 415 -10.35 4.12 15.69
C LEU A 415 -9.19 3.19 16.06
N LYS A 416 -8.40 2.72 15.09
CA LYS A 416 -7.19 1.94 15.38
C LYS A 416 -6.14 2.74 16.14
N ILE A 417 -5.93 4.00 15.78
CA ILE A 417 -5.00 4.89 16.50
C ILE A 417 -5.49 5.12 17.92
N LEU A 418 -6.76 5.50 18.11
CA LEU A 418 -7.35 5.69 19.43
C LEU A 418 -7.31 4.44 20.30
N ALA A 419 -7.37 3.24 19.68
CA ALA A 419 -7.23 1.98 20.40
C ALA A 419 -5.80 1.72 20.89
N VAL A 420 -4.78 2.15 20.14
CA VAL A 420 -3.38 2.09 20.60
C VAL A 420 -3.14 3.02 21.78
N GLU A 421 -3.79 4.18 21.78
CA GLU A 421 -3.74 5.14 22.89
C GLU A 421 -4.62 4.71 24.09
N GLY A 422 -5.37 3.62 23.96
CA GLY A 422 -6.23 3.08 25.02
C GLY A 422 -7.53 3.86 25.25
N VAL A 423 -7.87 4.79 24.36
CA VAL A 423 -9.07 5.66 24.45
C VAL A 423 -10.33 4.92 24.00
N VAL A 424 -10.19 4.02 23.03
CA VAL A 424 -11.29 3.14 22.60
C VAL A 424 -10.83 1.68 22.65
N ASP A 425 -11.80 0.78 22.74
CA ASP A 425 -11.56 -0.66 22.67
C ASP A 425 -12.51 -1.31 21.66
N LYS A 426 -12.09 -2.43 21.08
CA LYS A 426 -12.87 -3.18 20.12
C LYS A 426 -13.55 -4.35 20.80
N ASP A 427 -14.88 -4.38 20.76
CA ASP A 427 -15.71 -5.47 21.29
C ASP A 427 -16.34 -6.23 20.11
N GLY A 428 -15.76 -7.37 19.76
CA GLY A 428 -16.15 -8.14 18.56
C GLY A 428 -15.94 -7.33 17.28
N THR A 429 -17.04 -6.94 16.61
CA THR A 429 -17.05 -6.10 15.40
C THR A 429 -17.37 -4.63 15.70
N ALA A 430 -17.69 -4.32 16.95
CA ALA A 430 -18.09 -2.98 17.41
C ALA A 430 -16.97 -2.29 18.20
N TRP A 431 -17.17 -1.02 18.54
CA TRP A 431 -16.23 -0.17 19.24
C TRP A 431 -16.90 0.50 20.44
N ARG A 432 -16.15 0.69 21.51
CA ARG A 432 -16.60 1.40 22.72
C ARG A 432 -15.52 2.35 23.23
N ALA A 433 -15.90 3.43 23.87
CA ALA A 433 -14.99 4.27 24.63
C ALA A 433 -14.58 3.58 25.94
N THR A 434 -13.31 3.69 26.33
CA THR A 434 -12.78 3.11 27.57
C THR A 434 -12.98 4.01 28.79
N GLY A 435 -13.34 5.28 28.57
CA GLY A 435 -13.36 6.32 29.61
C GLY A 435 -12.02 7.01 29.82
N VAL A 436 -10.95 6.56 29.16
CA VAL A 436 -9.66 7.28 29.18
C VAL A 436 -9.80 8.57 28.36
N PRO A 437 -9.46 9.74 28.91
CA PRO A 437 -9.53 11.00 28.18
C PRO A 437 -8.59 10.99 26.98
N TYR A 438 -9.08 11.41 25.81
CA TYR A 438 -8.24 11.65 24.64
C TYR A 438 -7.49 12.97 24.78
N VAL A 439 -6.18 12.89 24.75
CA VAL A 439 -5.30 14.07 24.71
C VAL A 439 -4.61 14.09 23.36
N HIS A 440 -4.97 15.04 22.50
CA HIS A 440 -4.33 15.15 21.18
C HIS A 440 -2.92 15.70 21.33
N ASP A 441 -1.93 14.84 21.06
CA ASP A 441 -0.51 15.22 21.08
C ASP A 441 -0.15 15.97 19.79
N THR A 442 -0.46 17.27 19.76
CA THR A 442 -0.18 18.15 18.62
C THR A 442 1.32 18.17 18.27
N ALA A 443 2.20 18.08 19.27
CA ALA A 443 3.65 18.11 19.04
C ALA A 443 4.10 16.84 18.30
N LYS A 444 3.64 15.66 18.72
CA LYS A 444 3.90 14.37 18.06
C LYS A 444 3.43 14.39 16.61
N TRP A 445 2.18 14.78 16.37
CA TRP A 445 1.58 14.73 15.04
C TRP A 445 2.19 15.77 14.07
N THR A 446 2.52 16.97 14.57
CA THR A 446 3.24 17.97 13.78
C THR A 446 4.63 17.50 13.42
N ALA A 447 5.37 16.92 14.36
CA ALA A 447 6.69 16.36 14.10
C ALA A 447 6.64 15.21 13.07
N LEU A 448 5.63 14.34 13.15
CA LEU A 448 5.44 13.27 12.17
C LEU A 448 5.15 13.81 10.77
N ALA A 449 4.29 14.85 10.65
CA ALA A 449 4.02 15.49 9.37
C ALA A 449 5.28 16.13 8.77
N GLN A 450 6.07 16.82 9.58
CA GLN A 450 7.34 17.43 9.15
C GLN A 450 8.34 16.37 8.64
N VAL A 451 8.45 15.25 9.33
CA VAL A 451 9.31 14.15 8.91
C VAL A 451 8.88 13.60 7.55
N ARG A 452 7.58 13.35 7.35
CA ARG A 452 7.08 12.86 6.05
C ARG A 452 7.34 13.86 4.92
N GLN A 453 7.19 15.14 5.19
CA GLN A 453 7.55 16.20 4.21
C GLN A 453 9.05 16.23 3.90
N GLN A 454 9.91 16.03 4.91
CA GLN A 454 11.35 15.92 4.72
C GLN A 454 11.71 14.69 3.86
N GLU A 455 11.12 13.53 4.13
CA GLU A 455 11.32 12.31 3.35
C GLU A 455 10.86 12.46 1.90
N ALA A 456 9.71 13.10 1.68
CA ALA A 456 9.24 13.46 0.34
C ALA A 456 10.22 14.44 -0.36
N GLY A 457 10.78 15.39 0.37
CA GLY A 457 11.83 16.28 -0.10
C GLY A 457 13.10 15.56 -0.55
N ILE A 458 13.51 14.53 0.21
CA ILE A 458 14.65 13.66 -0.15
C ILE A 458 14.33 12.90 -1.45
N MET A 459 13.13 12.33 -1.59
CA MET A 459 12.75 11.64 -2.82
C MET A 459 12.65 12.56 -4.03
N ARG A 460 12.25 13.82 -3.84
CA ARG A 460 12.27 14.84 -4.89
C ARG A 460 13.71 15.10 -5.38
N GLN A 461 14.65 15.30 -4.47
CA GLN A 461 16.07 15.48 -4.82
C GLN A 461 16.65 14.22 -5.49
N TYR A 462 16.31 13.04 -4.99
CA TYR A 462 16.69 11.77 -5.63
C TYR A 462 16.20 11.70 -7.08
N ALA A 463 14.94 12.06 -7.32
CA ALA A 463 14.30 12.06 -8.64
C ALA A 463 14.93 13.07 -9.62
N HIS A 464 15.63 14.10 -9.11
CA HIS A 464 16.42 15.03 -9.93
C HIS A 464 17.87 14.57 -10.16
N GLY A 465 18.29 13.44 -9.63
CA GLY A 465 19.64 12.94 -9.80
C GLY A 465 20.73 13.75 -9.09
N ALA A 466 20.46 14.18 -7.86
CA ALA A 466 21.36 15.01 -7.04
C ALA A 466 22.61 14.25 -6.54
N GLY A 467 23.38 13.62 -7.42
CA GLY A 467 24.58 12.83 -7.10
C GLY A 467 24.38 11.34 -7.28
N CYS A 468 25.34 10.53 -6.84
CA CYS A 468 25.27 9.08 -6.97
C CYS A 468 24.01 8.51 -6.29
N LEU A 469 23.14 7.87 -7.04
CA LEU A 469 21.83 7.40 -6.56
C LEU A 469 21.92 6.39 -5.40
N MET A 470 22.91 5.51 -5.43
CA MET A 470 23.12 4.54 -4.33
C MET A 470 23.65 5.25 -3.08
N ALA A 471 24.66 6.09 -3.21
CA ALA A 471 25.18 6.86 -2.08
C ALA A 471 24.12 7.78 -1.46
N TYR A 472 23.27 8.37 -2.30
CA TYR A 472 22.16 9.21 -1.84
C TYR A 472 21.15 8.42 -0.97
N LEU A 473 20.77 7.21 -1.39
CA LEU A 473 19.91 6.34 -0.59
C LEU A 473 20.60 5.86 0.69
N GLN A 474 21.89 5.51 0.61
CA GLN A 474 22.66 5.16 1.78
C GLN A 474 22.67 6.29 2.81
N THR A 475 22.95 7.52 2.38
CA THR A 475 22.92 8.71 3.27
C THR A 475 21.52 8.94 3.86
N ALA A 476 20.46 8.85 3.03
CA ALA A 476 19.09 9.03 3.48
C ALA A 476 18.61 7.97 4.49
N LEU A 477 19.29 6.83 4.53
CA LEU A 477 19.01 5.70 5.43
C LEU A 477 20.06 5.55 6.54
N ASP A 478 20.91 6.57 6.74
CA ASP A 478 21.97 6.62 7.76
C ASP A 478 22.92 5.41 7.68
N ASP A 479 23.30 5.01 6.46
CA ASP A 479 24.33 3.99 6.23
C ASP A 479 25.66 4.49 6.81
N PRO A 480 26.41 3.68 7.55
CA PRO A 480 27.68 4.08 8.16
C PRO A 480 28.77 4.42 7.13
N SER A 481 28.64 3.99 5.87
CA SER A 481 29.68 4.11 4.84
C SER A 481 29.11 4.39 3.45
N PRO A 482 28.39 5.53 3.25
CA PRO A 482 27.89 5.89 1.94
C PRO A 482 29.04 6.17 0.97
N ALA A 483 29.00 5.55 -0.21
CA ALA A 483 30.07 5.71 -1.21
C ALA A 483 29.52 5.72 -2.65
N PRO A 484 30.15 6.45 -3.57
CA PRO A 484 29.76 6.42 -4.98
C PRO A 484 29.82 5.01 -5.56
N CYS A 485 28.73 4.60 -6.23
CA CYS A 485 28.61 3.21 -6.72
C CYS A 485 29.29 2.97 -8.08
N GLY A 486 29.59 4.03 -8.85
CA GLY A 486 30.25 3.98 -10.18
C GLY A 486 29.40 3.40 -11.31
N ARG A 487 28.11 3.00 -11.06
CA ARG A 487 27.28 2.27 -12.03
C ARG A 487 25.87 2.84 -12.23
N CYS A 488 25.36 3.69 -11.34
CA CYS A 488 24.03 4.30 -11.52
C CYS A 488 24.05 5.29 -12.70
N SER A 489 22.84 5.66 -13.18
CA SER A 489 22.71 6.57 -14.32
C SER A 489 23.43 7.91 -14.14
N VAL A 490 23.53 8.40 -12.90
CA VAL A 490 24.28 9.64 -12.59
C VAL A 490 25.79 9.43 -12.65
N CYS A 491 26.31 8.32 -12.14
CA CYS A 491 27.75 8.02 -12.18
C CYS A 491 28.27 7.75 -13.59
N THR A 492 27.46 7.11 -14.42
CA THR A 492 27.88 6.68 -15.78
C THR A 492 27.44 7.68 -16.85
N GLY A 493 26.46 8.53 -16.58
CA GLY A 493 25.82 9.37 -17.59
C GLY A 493 24.92 8.60 -18.59
N HIS A 494 24.69 7.30 -18.35
CA HIS A 494 23.90 6.45 -19.24
C HIS A 494 22.55 6.10 -18.63
N LEU A 495 21.48 6.18 -19.45
CA LEU A 495 20.13 5.76 -19.09
C LEU A 495 19.84 4.36 -19.65
N PRO A 496 19.00 3.55 -18.98
CA PRO A 496 18.55 2.29 -19.51
C PRO A 496 17.68 2.51 -20.77
N PHE A 497 17.65 1.52 -21.65
CA PHE A 497 16.78 1.57 -22.84
C PHE A 497 15.30 1.76 -22.42
N PRO A 498 14.54 2.59 -23.14
CA PRO A 498 14.84 3.37 -24.35
C PRO A 498 15.41 4.78 -24.09
N GLY A 499 15.93 5.10 -22.91
CA GLY A 499 16.43 6.41 -22.56
C GLY A 499 15.31 7.42 -22.31
N LEU A 500 15.44 8.65 -22.83
CA LEU A 500 14.43 9.72 -22.69
C LEU A 500 13.35 9.69 -23.77
N THR A 501 13.52 8.90 -24.82
CA THR A 501 12.66 8.96 -26.02
C THR A 501 12.08 7.56 -26.31
N PRO A 502 10.90 7.24 -25.78
CA PRO A 502 10.19 6.01 -26.14
C PRO A 502 9.88 5.97 -27.64
N SER A 503 9.72 4.78 -28.20
CA SER A 503 9.39 4.59 -29.61
C SER A 503 8.04 5.22 -29.97
N GLN A 504 7.99 5.81 -31.19
CA GLN A 504 6.79 6.47 -31.67
C GLN A 504 5.60 5.50 -31.79
N ASP A 505 5.88 4.26 -32.18
CA ASP A 505 4.84 3.22 -32.32
C ASP A 505 4.18 2.92 -30.97
N LYS A 506 4.96 2.78 -29.88
CA LYS A 506 4.43 2.55 -28.54
C LYS A 506 3.70 3.78 -28.01
N LEU A 507 4.12 5.00 -28.35
CA LEU A 507 3.41 6.23 -28.01
C LEU A 507 2.02 6.30 -28.66
N ILE A 508 1.93 5.96 -29.96
CA ILE A 508 0.65 5.91 -30.71
C ILE A 508 -0.22 4.80 -30.13
N ALA A 509 0.36 3.62 -29.88
CA ALA A 509 -0.35 2.49 -29.28
C ALA A 509 -0.92 2.86 -27.89
N ALA A 510 -0.12 3.49 -27.02
CA ALA A 510 -0.56 3.92 -25.69
C ALA A 510 -1.70 4.94 -25.76
N ARG A 511 -1.59 5.94 -26.64
CA ARG A 511 -2.65 6.95 -26.85
C ARG A 511 -3.94 6.31 -27.32
N ASN A 512 -3.88 5.46 -28.35
CA ASN A 512 -5.06 4.82 -28.92
C ASN A 512 -5.71 3.87 -27.91
N PHE A 513 -4.90 3.11 -27.17
CA PHE A 513 -5.39 2.20 -26.14
C PHE A 513 -6.14 2.95 -25.04
N LEU A 514 -5.49 3.96 -24.43
CA LEU A 514 -6.06 4.75 -23.33
C LEU A 514 -7.31 5.51 -23.76
N ARG A 515 -7.31 6.14 -24.93
CA ARG A 515 -8.49 6.82 -25.49
C ARG A 515 -9.60 5.88 -25.95
N GLY A 516 -9.30 4.60 -26.10
CA GLY A 516 -10.26 3.54 -26.40
C GLY A 516 -10.91 2.89 -25.17
N MET A 517 -10.42 3.17 -23.97
CA MET A 517 -10.99 2.64 -22.74
C MET A 517 -12.18 3.49 -22.27
N ASP A 518 -13.28 2.80 -21.99
CA ASP A 518 -14.44 3.41 -21.35
C ASP A 518 -14.41 3.08 -19.86
N VAL A 519 -14.81 4.04 -19.02
CA VAL A 519 -14.85 3.88 -17.57
C VAL A 519 -16.29 3.74 -17.12
N ASP A 520 -16.57 2.72 -16.32
CA ASP A 520 -17.89 2.49 -15.77
C ASP A 520 -18.21 3.48 -14.64
N ILE A 521 -19.40 4.09 -14.72
CA ILE A 521 -19.96 4.89 -13.62
C ILE A 521 -20.98 4.02 -12.90
N GLU A 522 -20.55 3.39 -11.80
CA GLU A 522 -21.42 2.53 -11.01
C GLU A 522 -22.52 3.35 -10.29
N PRO A 523 -23.80 2.97 -10.40
CA PRO A 523 -24.86 3.66 -9.69
C PRO A 523 -24.82 3.42 -8.19
N ARG A 524 -25.32 4.36 -7.41
CA ARG A 524 -25.62 4.16 -6.00
C ARG A 524 -26.87 3.29 -5.84
N LYS A 525 -26.80 2.24 -5.02
CA LYS A 525 -27.89 1.23 -4.90
C LYS A 525 -28.87 1.52 -3.79
N ARG A 526 -28.49 2.26 -2.75
CA ARG A 526 -29.32 2.57 -1.57
C ARG A 526 -29.13 4.01 -1.14
N TRP A 527 -30.19 4.63 -0.66
CA TRP A 527 -30.14 5.92 0.00
C TRP A 527 -29.38 5.80 1.32
N PRO A 528 -28.57 6.80 1.71
CA PRO A 528 -27.91 6.81 3.00
C PRO A 528 -28.93 6.98 4.13
N ALA A 529 -28.59 6.56 5.34
CA ALA A 529 -29.41 6.80 6.51
C ALA A 529 -29.50 8.31 6.81
N GLY A 530 -30.64 8.76 7.34
CA GLY A 530 -30.82 10.16 7.74
C GLY A 530 -31.23 11.13 6.63
N VAL A 531 -31.53 10.64 5.41
CA VAL A 531 -32.15 11.43 4.33
C VAL A 531 -33.66 11.21 4.24
N GLY A 532 -34.39 12.10 3.57
CA GLY A 532 -35.85 11.98 3.40
C GLY A 532 -36.27 10.74 2.59
N ARG A 533 -35.42 10.22 1.74
CA ARG A 533 -35.65 9.05 0.88
C ARG A 533 -35.12 7.77 1.54
N LYS A 534 -35.80 6.63 1.35
CA LYS A 534 -35.43 5.34 1.97
C LYS A 534 -35.43 4.20 0.94
N GLY A 535 -34.64 3.17 1.21
CA GLY A 535 -34.66 1.92 0.44
C GLY A 535 -33.77 1.93 -0.81
N THR A 536 -34.14 1.11 -1.79
CA THR A 536 -33.40 0.94 -3.05
C THR A 536 -33.62 2.14 -3.97
N ILE A 537 -32.54 2.62 -4.60
CA ILE A 537 -32.58 3.76 -5.53
C ILE A 537 -33.01 3.28 -6.91
N ARG A 538 -34.05 3.90 -7.44
CA ARG A 538 -34.39 3.83 -8.87
C ARG A 538 -33.75 5.04 -9.56
N GLY A 539 -32.45 4.91 -9.93
CA GLY A 539 -31.67 5.96 -10.55
C GLY A 539 -31.28 5.62 -11.99
N PHE A 540 -29.99 5.67 -12.28
CA PHE A 540 -29.41 5.28 -13.56
C PHE A 540 -28.81 3.87 -13.50
N ASP A 541 -28.71 3.25 -14.69
CA ASP A 541 -27.93 2.03 -14.88
C ASP A 541 -26.43 2.36 -14.94
N VAL A 542 -25.55 1.34 -15.08
CA VAL A 542 -24.10 1.58 -15.20
C VAL A 542 -23.84 2.58 -16.33
N GLY A 543 -23.37 3.75 -15.97
CA GLY A 543 -23.00 4.83 -16.90
C GLY A 543 -21.61 4.64 -17.49
N ARG A 544 -21.19 5.61 -18.32
CA ARG A 544 -19.84 5.63 -18.91
C ARG A 544 -19.18 6.99 -18.73
N ALA A 545 -17.85 6.98 -18.50
CA ALA A 545 -17.02 8.17 -18.58
C ALA A 545 -15.93 7.99 -19.64
N VAL A 546 -15.53 9.10 -20.26
CA VAL A 546 -14.45 9.13 -21.25
C VAL A 546 -13.10 8.94 -20.57
N ALA A 547 -12.92 9.53 -19.37
CA ALA A 547 -11.69 9.51 -18.62
C ALA A 547 -11.92 9.33 -17.11
N PHE A 548 -10.96 8.75 -16.40
CA PHE A 548 -10.97 8.58 -14.95
C PHE A 548 -9.73 9.16 -14.31
N ALA A 549 -9.87 9.90 -13.22
CA ALA A 549 -8.77 10.51 -12.47
C ALA A 549 -7.82 11.32 -13.38
N ASP A 550 -6.52 11.11 -13.25
CA ASP A 550 -5.50 11.73 -14.10
C ASP A 550 -5.13 10.80 -15.27
N ASP A 551 -6.12 10.37 -16.06
CA ASP A 551 -5.93 9.44 -17.18
C ASP A 551 -4.84 9.92 -18.14
N PRO A 552 -3.77 9.11 -18.35
CA PRO A 552 -2.63 9.49 -19.20
C PRO A 552 -2.99 9.83 -20.65
N GLY A 553 -4.08 9.26 -21.16
CA GLY A 553 -4.55 9.53 -22.53
C GLY A 553 -5.26 10.88 -22.70
N TRP A 554 -5.65 11.54 -21.58
CA TRP A 554 -6.51 12.72 -21.57
C TRP A 554 -5.99 13.86 -20.68
N VAL A 555 -4.79 13.78 -20.14
CA VAL A 555 -4.25 14.75 -19.13
C VAL A 555 -4.35 16.20 -19.61
N SER A 556 -3.92 16.50 -20.83
CA SER A 556 -3.93 17.86 -21.40
C SER A 556 -5.35 18.40 -21.55
N GLU A 557 -6.26 17.60 -22.07
CA GLU A 557 -7.64 17.97 -22.30
C GLU A 557 -8.42 18.13 -20.98
N LEU A 558 -8.17 17.26 -20.00
CA LEU A 558 -8.75 17.38 -18.67
C LEU A 558 -8.22 18.60 -17.90
N GLN A 559 -6.96 18.95 -18.10
CA GLN A 559 -6.39 20.18 -17.54
C GLN A 559 -7.01 21.41 -18.17
N ALA A 560 -7.15 21.45 -19.50
CA ALA A 560 -7.81 22.53 -20.21
C ALA A 560 -9.27 22.71 -19.76
N LEU A 561 -10.03 21.59 -19.62
CA LEU A 561 -11.41 21.62 -19.13
C LEU A 561 -11.52 22.19 -17.70
N ARG A 562 -10.51 21.92 -16.83
CA ARG A 562 -10.50 22.47 -15.46
C ARG A 562 -10.21 23.97 -15.43
N LEU A 563 -9.33 24.44 -16.32
CA LEU A 563 -8.96 25.87 -16.39
C LEU A 563 -10.04 26.73 -17.03
N ALA A 564 -10.77 26.19 -18.00
CA ALA A 564 -11.81 26.89 -18.75
C ALA A 564 -13.06 25.99 -18.92
N PRO A 565 -13.90 25.83 -17.90
CA PRO A 565 -15.04 24.88 -17.95
C PRO A 565 -16.03 25.17 -19.09
N GLY A 566 -16.13 26.43 -19.54
CA GLY A 566 -16.99 26.82 -20.67
C GLY A 566 -16.44 26.47 -22.07
N ASP A 567 -15.15 26.10 -22.17
CA ASP A 567 -14.48 25.75 -23.42
C ASP A 567 -14.06 24.27 -23.40
N VAL A 568 -14.99 23.40 -23.73
CA VAL A 568 -14.74 21.95 -23.72
C VAL A 568 -13.85 21.55 -24.89
N PRO A 569 -12.67 20.98 -24.67
CA PRO A 569 -11.74 20.57 -25.72
C PRO A 569 -12.40 19.68 -26.77
N PRO A 570 -12.16 19.94 -28.08
CA PRO A 570 -12.75 19.19 -29.18
C PRO A 570 -12.49 17.68 -29.10
N ASP A 571 -11.29 17.28 -28.63
CA ASP A 571 -10.90 15.90 -28.49
C ASP A 571 -11.77 15.18 -27.42
N LEU A 572 -12.12 15.85 -26.31
CA LEU A 572 -13.04 15.30 -25.31
C LEU A 572 -14.45 15.13 -25.86
N LEU A 573 -14.92 16.09 -26.66
CA LEU A 573 -16.23 15.96 -27.35
C LEU A 573 -16.23 14.80 -28.34
N ALA A 574 -15.15 14.61 -29.08
CA ALA A 574 -14.97 13.47 -29.97
C ALA A 574 -14.88 12.15 -29.18
N GLY A 575 -14.16 12.15 -28.04
CA GLY A 575 -14.11 11.04 -27.11
C GLY A 575 -15.48 10.63 -26.58
N ALA A 576 -16.31 11.60 -26.20
CA ALA A 576 -17.68 11.35 -25.75
C ALA A 576 -18.53 10.65 -26.83
N LEU A 577 -18.42 11.09 -28.08
CA LEU A 577 -19.13 10.44 -29.21
C LEU A 577 -18.60 9.03 -29.48
N ALA A 578 -17.28 8.82 -29.39
CA ALA A 578 -16.67 7.50 -29.53
C ALA A 578 -17.14 6.54 -28.43
N THR A 579 -17.14 6.99 -27.17
CA THR A 579 -17.68 6.26 -26.01
C THR A 579 -19.16 5.90 -26.23
N LEU A 580 -19.98 6.87 -26.62
CA LEU A 580 -21.40 6.60 -26.97
C LEU A 580 -21.52 5.57 -28.08
N GLY A 581 -20.72 5.65 -29.14
CA GLY A 581 -20.74 4.71 -30.25
C GLY A 581 -20.38 3.26 -29.84
N ARG A 582 -19.47 3.07 -28.88
CA ARG A 582 -19.17 1.76 -28.29
C ARG A 582 -20.30 1.28 -27.38
N TRP A 583 -20.75 2.15 -26.49
CA TRP A 583 -21.76 1.86 -25.47
C TRP A 583 -23.16 1.59 -26.05
N ALA A 584 -23.55 2.32 -27.10
CA ALA A 584 -24.84 2.18 -27.77
C ALA A 584 -25.13 0.74 -28.27
N LYS A 585 -24.11 -0.06 -28.51
CA LYS A 585 -24.24 -1.48 -28.89
C LYS A 585 -24.88 -2.35 -27.80
N THR A 586 -24.87 -1.89 -26.55
CA THR A 586 -25.41 -2.61 -25.39
C THR A 586 -26.74 -2.08 -24.91
N TRP A 587 -27.27 -0.99 -25.52
CA TRP A 587 -28.51 -0.38 -25.09
C TRP A 587 -29.75 -1.20 -25.54
N PRO A 588 -30.68 -1.44 -24.64
CA PRO A 588 -31.96 -2.06 -25.02
C PRO A 588 -32.81 -1.16 -25.90
N ALA A 589 -32.72 0.17 -25.72
CA ALA A 589 -33.37 1.17 -26.50
C ALA A 589 -32.55 2.46 -26.61
N ARG A 590 -32.65 3.16 -27.73
CA ARG A 590 -31.94 4.43 -27.95
C ARG A 590 -32.54 5.53 -27.07
N PRO A 591 -31.72 6.45 -26.51
CA PRO A 591 -32.21 7.64 -25.81
C PRO A 591 -33.13 8.48 -26.71
N VAL A 592 -34.19 9.00 -26.13
CA VAL A 592 -35.17 9.87 -26.82
C VAL A 592 -34.80 11.35 -26.71
N CYS A 593 -34.02 11.72 -25.70
CA CYS A 593 -33.54 13.08 -25.51
C CYS A 593 -32.21 13.11 -24.73
N VAL A 594 -31.57 14.29 -24.72
CA VAL A 594 -30.35 14.60 -23.93
C VAL A 594 -30.73 15.63 -22.88
N VAL A 595 -30.24 15.40 -21.65
CA VAL A 595 -30.44 16.30 -20.51
C VAL A 595 -29.05 16.61 -19.90
N PRO A 596 -28.66 17.90 -19.71
CA PRO A 596 -27.45 18.23 -19.01
C PRO A 596 -27.62 17.99 -17.50
N LEU A 597 -26.59 17.41 -16.84
CA LEU A 597 -26.57 17.22 -15.40
C LEU A 597 -26.57 18.58 -14.70
N PRO A 598 -27.43 18.82 -13.70
CA PRO A 598 -27.41 20.07 -12.93
C PRO A 598 -26.12 20.23 -12.13
N ALA A 599 -25.59 21.45 -12.17
CA ALA A 599 -24.37 21.83 -11.46
C ALA A 599 -24.37 23.33 -11.14
N PRO A 600 -23.57 23.84 -10.18
CA PRO A 600 -23.44 25.26 -9.95
C PRO A 600 -23.00 26.05 -11.19
N ASP A 601 -22.08 25.47 -11.97
CA ASP A 601 -21.72 25.94 -13.30
C ASP A 601 -22.17 24.91 -14.34
N MET A 602 -23.13 25.31 -15.17
CA MET A 602 -23.72 24.48 -16.21
C MET A 602 -23.01 24.56 -17.56
N SER A 603 -22.00 25.44 -17.70
CA SER A 603 -21.41 25.80 -19.01
C SER A 603 -20.89 24.57 -19.77
N ALA A 604 -20.00 23.79 -19.18
CA ALA A 604 -19.46 22.59 -19.80
C ALA A 604 -20.52 21.49 -20.07
N ASN A 605 -21.48 21.32 -19.14
CA ASN A 605 -22.54 20.33 -19.27
C ASN A 605 -23.46 20.66 -20.46
N ARG A 606 -23.77 21.96 -20.65
CA ARG A 606 -24.58 22.42 -21.80
C ARG A 606 -23.82 22.26 -23.11
N VAL A 607 -22.54 22.67 -23.18
CA VAL A 607 -21.71 22.49 -24.39
C VAL A 607 -21.69 21.01 -24.80
N LEU A 608 -21.47 20.10 -23.86
CA LEU A 608 -21.49 18.66 -24.11
C LEU A 608 -22.86 18.19 -24.58
N ALA A 609 -23.94 18.62 -23.89
CA ALA A 609 -25.31 18.23 -24.21
C ALA A 609 -25.74 18.71 -25.61
N GLU A 610 -25.45 19.97 -25.96
CA GLU A 610 -25.71 20.54 -27.29
C GLU A 610 -24.93 19.81 -28.39
N HIS A 611 -23.64 19.48 -28.12
CA HIS A 611 -22.83 18.75 -29.08
C HIS A 611 -23.41 17.36 -29.37
N ILE A 612 -23.77 16.61 -28.32
CA ILE A 612 -24.36 15.26 -28.46
C ILE A 612 -25.76 15.32 -29.10
N ALA A 613 -26.59 16.25 -28.65
CA ALA A 613 -27.92 16.43 -29.19
C ALA A 613 -27.89 16.69 -30.70
N ARG A 614 -27.04 17.63 -31.13
CA ARG A 614 -26.87 17.95 -32.56
C ARG A 614 -26.34 16.76 -33.37
N LYS A 615 -25.27 16.08 -32.90
CA LYS A 615 -24.69 14.93 -33.61
C LYS A 615 -25.60 13.71 -33.59
N GLY A 616 -26.28 13.48 -32.47
CA GLY A 616 -27.22 12.37 -32.29
C GLY A 616 -28.60 12.63 -32.90
N ARG A 617 -28.90 13.84 -33.35
CA ARG A 617 -30.25 14.27 -33.78
C ARG A 617 -31.32 13.98 -32.73
N LEU A 618 -30.98 14.34 -31.47
CA LEU A 618 -31.83 14.17 -30.30
C LEU A 618 -32.30 15.55 -29.80
N PRO A 619 -33.51 15.69 -29.28
CA PRO A 619 -33.93 16.91 -28.61
C PRO A 619 -33.11 17.13 -27.33
N LEU A 620 -32.78 18.40 -27.05
CA LEU A 620 -32.15 18.83 -25.82
C LEU A 620 -33.21 19.36 -24.88
N HIS A 621 -33.26 18.83 -23.65
CA HIS A 621 -34.19 19.28 -22.61
C HIS A 621 -33.36 19.77 -21.40
N ASP A 622 -33.40 21.09 -21.15
CA ASP A 622 -32.77 21.71 -19.97
C ASP A 622 -33.82 21.82 -18.85
N VAL A 623 -34.09 20.71 -18.20
CA VAL A 623 -35.18 20.55 -17.23
C VAL A 623 -34.78 20.81 -15.78
N PHE A 624 -33.49 21.01 -15.53
CA PHE A 624 -32.98 21.20 -14.18
C PHE A 624 -32.49 22.62 -13.92
N SER A 625 -32.63 23.07 -12.68
CA SER A 625 -31.95 24.25 -12.15
C SER A 625 -31.18 23.88 -10.89
N TRP A 626 -30.10 24.62 -10.63
CA TRP A 626 -29.30 24.49 -9.44
C TRP A 626 -29.51 25.69 -8.51
N HIS A 627 -29.76 25.43 -7.23
CA HIS A 627 -29.99 26.45 -6.22
C HIS A 627 -28.98 26.28 -5.06
N GLY A 628 -28.36 27.39 -4.65
CA GLY A 628 -27.38 27.39 -3.56
C GLY A 628 -25.93 27.15 -4.00
N GLY A 629 -25.05 26.90 -3.04
CA GLY A 629 -23.62 26.67 -3.24
C GLY A 629 -23.29 25.28 -3.78
N PRO A 630 -22.00 24.97 -3.99
CA PRO A 630 -21.55 23.64 -4.38
C PRO A 630 -21.85 22.61 -3.28
N ALA A 631 -21.99 21.34 -3.68
CA ALA A 631 -22.15 20.25 -2.72
C ALA A 631 -20.89 20.11 -1.85
N PRO A 632 -21.03 19.74 -0.56
CA PRO A 632 -19.89 19.56 0.33
C PRO A 632 -18.91 18.56 -0.22
N ASP A 633 -17.64 18.97 -0.34
CA ASP A 633 -16.54 18.08 -0.68
C ASP A 633 -16.11 17.30 0.55
N ASP A 634 -15.59 16.09 0.38
CA ASP A 634 -15.08 15.21 1.44
C ASP A 634 -16.04 14.83 2.58
N SER A 635 -17.32 15.10 2.42
CA SER A 635 -18.35 14.71 3.39
C SER A 635 -18.83 13.27 3.19
N ALA A 636 -19.41 12.68 4.23
CA ALA A 636 -20.18 11.45 4.13
C ALA A 636 -21.38 11.62 3.18
N SER A 637 -21.94 10.49 2.73
CA SER A 637 -23.04 10.49 1.76
C SER A 637 -24.27 11.28 2.21
N THR A 638 -24.61 11.26 3.50
CA THR A 638 -25.83 11.90 4.03
C THR A 638 -25.84 13.42 3.85
N PRO A 639 -24.82 14.19 4.31
CA PRO A 639 -24.80 15.64 4.07
C PRO A 639 -24.83 16.03 2.60
N VAL A 640 -24.13 15.25 1.76
CA VAL A 640 -24.14 15.48 0.31
C VAL A 640 -25.54 15.30 -0.28
N VAL A 641 -26.23 14.21 0.06
CA VAL A 641 -27.58 13.93 -0.47
C VAL A 641 -28.59 14.96 0.03
N VAL A 642 -28.57 15.31 1.32
CA VAL A 642 -29.45 16.36 1.88
C VAL A 642 -29.27 17.69 1.15
N HIS A 643 -28.01 18.08 0.90
CA HIS A 643 -27.71 19.28 0.11
C HIS A 643 -28.26 19.18 -1.31
N LEU A 644 -28.02 18.06 -2.01
CA LEU A 644 -28.46 17.87 -3.39
C LEU A 644 -29.98 17.83 -3.53
N GLU A 645 -30.71 17.26 -2.56
CA GLU A 645 -32.19 17.27 -2.54
C GLU A 645 -32.75 18.69 -2.43
N SER A 646 -32.03 19.63 -1.82
CA SER A 646 -32.41 21.04 -1.76
C SER A 646 -31.93 21.85 -2.97
N ALA A 647 -30.74 21.51 -3.51
CA ALA A 647 -30.10 22.28 -4.58
C ALA A 647 -30.64 21.96 -5.99
N ILE A 648 -31.00 20.70 -6.24
CA ILE A 648 -31.47 20.27 -7.56
C ILE A 648 -33.01 20.42 -7.63
N ARG A 649 -33.49 21.23 -8.57
CA ARG A 649 -34.89 21.41 -8.83
C ARG A 649 -35.21 21.05 -10.28
N MET A 650 -36.27 20.30 -10.51
CA MET A 650 -36.80 20.06 -11.82
C MET A 650 -37.93 21.07 -12.10
N ALA A 651 -37.99 21.65 -13.29
CA ALA A 651 -39.05 22.59 -13.66
C ALA A 651 -40.41 21.90 -13.59
N ALA A 652 -41.42 22.60 -13.04
CA ALA A 652 -42.74 22.03 -12.82
C ALA A 652 -43.49 21.70 -14.12
N ASP A 653 -43.14 22.38 -15.20
CA ASP A 653 -43.70 22.23 -16.57
C ASP A 653 -42.78 21.39 -17.48
N ALA A 654 -41.75 20.74 -16.91
CA ALA A 654 -40.82 19.94 -17.67
C ALA A 654 -41.52 18.69 -18.25
N ALA A 655 -41.87 18.72 -19.52
CA ALA A 655 -42.36 17.55 -20.24
C ALA A 655 -41.18 16.81 -20.90
N LEU A 656 -40.88 15.60 -20.44
CA LEU A 656 -39.94 14.71 -21.09
C LEU A 656 -40.68 13.77 -22.07
N PRO A 657 -40.09 13.48 -23.24
CA PRO A 657 -40.65 12.46 -24.11
C PRO A 657 -40.54 11.08 -23.42
N PRO A 658 -41.56 10.20 -23.57
CA PRO A 658 -41.49 8.87 -22.93
C PRO A 658 -40.36 8.03 -23.55
N GLY A 659 -39.49 7.48 -22.70
CA GLY A 659 -38.36 6.66 -23.15
C GLY A 659 -37.09 6.81 -22.30
N PRO A 660 -35.97 6.24 -22.77
CA PRO A 660 -34.69 6.40 -22.13
C PRO A 660 -34.13 7.83 -22.29
N VAL A 661 -33.56 8.37 -21.21
CA VAL A 661 -32.93 9.72 -21.17
C VAL A 661 -31.44 9.59 -21.09
N LEU A 662 -30.70 10.35 -21.90
CA LEU A 662 -29.24 10.47 -21.79
C LEU A 662 -28.88 11.69 -20.91
N LEU A 663 -28.47 11.45 -19.70
CA LEU A 663 -28.00 12.47 -18.76
C LEU A 663 -26.47 12.66 -18.93
N VAL A 664 -26.05 13.88 -19.26
CA VAL A 664 -24.64 14.14 -19.59
C VAL A 664 -23.99 15.14 -18.65
N ALA A 665 -22.74 14.87 -18.29
CA ALA A 665 -21.96 15.66 -17.37
C ALA A 665 -20.52 15.90 -17.87
N SER A 666 -19.96 17.06 -17.61
CA SER A 666 -18.54 17.30 -17.80
C SER A 666 -17.71 16.52 -16.76
N THR A 667 -18.15 16.55 -15.51
CA THR A 667 -17.46 15.89 -14.40
C THR A 667 -18.47 15.23 -13.45
N VAL A 668 -18.17 13.98 -13.07
CA VAL A 668 -18.87 13.25 -12.00
C VAL A 668 -17.86 12.94 -10.90
N ARG A 669 -18.14 13.34 -9.64
CA ARG A 669 -17.28 13.09 -8.46
C ARG A 669 -17.89 12.01 -7.56
N THR A 670 -18.74 12.37 -6.64
CA THR A 670 -19.33 11.44 -5.65
C THR A 670 -20.39 10.49 -6.23
N ARG A 671 -20.79 10.68 -7.47
CA ARG A 671 -21.92 10.04 -8.16
C ARG A 671 -23.30 10.40 -7.59
N TRP A 672 -23.37 11.10 -6.44
CA TRP A 672 -24.66 11.46 -5.83
C TRP A 672 -25.44 12.47 -6.67
N THR A 673 -24.79 13.46 -7.28
CA THR A 673 -25.46 14.41 -8.16
C THR A 673 -26.17 13.70 -9.32
N ALA A 674 -25.47 12.80 -10.01
CA ALA A 674 -26.05 11.99 -11.08
C ALA A 674 -27.16 11.07 -10.56
N THR A 675 -27.01 10.50 -9.35
CA THR A 675 -28.02 9.63 -8.73
C THR A 675 -29.30 10.38 -8.39
N VAL A 676 -29.20 11.56 -7.75
CA VAL A 676 -30.36 12.39 -7.39
C VAL A 676 -31.10 12.89 -8.65
N ALA A 677 -30.35 13.42 -9.63
CA ALA A 677 -30.92 13.87 -10.90
C ALA A 677 -31.61 12.72 -11.67
N ALA A 678 -30.97 11.56 -11.74
CA ALA A 678 -31.53 10.38 -12.37
C ALA A 678 -32.80 9.88 -11.65
N ALA A 679 -32.83 9.93 -10.32
CA ALA A 679 -34.04 9.57 -9.57
C ALA A 679 -35.21 10.51 -9.87
N LEU A 680 -34.93 11.82 -9.95
CA LEU A 680 -35.94 12.81 -10.35
C LEU A 680 -36.47 12.57 -11.79
N LEU A 681 -35.58 12.24 -12.73
CA LEU A 681 -36.02 11.88 -14.11
C LEU A 681 -36.88 10.61 -14.13
N ARG A 682 -36.54 9.62 -13.31
CA ARG A 682 -37.30 8.37 -13.17
C ARG A 682 -38.67 8.59 -12.51
N GLU A 683 -38.79 9.54 -11.60
CA GLU A 683 -40.04 9.97 -10.98
C GLU A 683 -40.93 10.74 -11.97
N ASN A 684 -40.33 11.34 -13.02
CA ASN A 684 -41.01 12.04 -14.11
C ASN A 684 -40.99 11.22 -15.41
N GLU A 685 -41.31 9.94 -15.31
CA GLU A 685 -41.65 9.00 -16.41
C GLU A 685 -40.48 8.60 -17.33
N ALA A 686 -39.24 8.99 -17.10
CA ALA A 686 -38.11 8.43 -17.84
C ALA A 686 -38.09 6.90 -17.66
N SER A 687 -38.14 6.13 -18.73
CA SER A 687 -38.15 4.65 -18.64
C SER A 687 -36.79 4.10 -18.21
N GLN A 688 -35.70 4.81 -18.55
CA GLN A 688 -34.30 4.50 -18.21
C GLN A 688 -33.49 5.80 -18.18
N VAL A 689 -32.44 5.86 -17.39
CA VAL A 689 -31.48 6.96 -17.41
C VAL A 689 -30.10 6.41 -17.69
N LEU A 690 -29.46 6.90 -18.73
CA LEU A 690 -28.09 6.59 -19.14
C LEU A 690 -27.21 7.78 -18.79
N VAL A 691 -26.14 7.58 -18.01
CA VAL A 691 -25.22 8.66 -17.58
C VAL A 691 -23.94 8.60 -18.39
N LEU A 692 -23.60 9.69 -19.07
CA LEU A 692 -22.31 9.90 -19.72
C LEU A 692 -21.58 11.05 -19.05
N ALA A 693 -20.30 10.86 -18.73
CA ALA A 693 -19.43 11.94 -18.26
C ALA A 693 -18.18 12.06 -19.14
N LEU A 694 -17.62 13.27 -19.25
CA LEU A 694 -16.27 13.42 -19.82
C LEU A 694 -15.23 12.94 -18.80
N HIS A 695 -15.43 13.22 -17.53
CA HIS A 695 -14.47 12.94 -16.47
C HIS A 695 -15.14 12.35 -15.24
N LEU A 696 -14.71 11.17 -14.81
CA LEU A 696 -15.04 10.59 -13.52
C LEU A 696 -13.89 10.85 -12.55
N GLN A 697 -14.15 11.61 -11.49
CA GLN A 697 -13.18 11.83 -10.40
C GLN A 697 -13.36 10.78 -9.29
N PRO A 698 -12.26 10.34 -8.64
CA PRO A 698 -12.30 9.34 -7.57
C PRO A 698 -13.02 9.81 -6.29
#